data_e5a41a623dd566dbd6e69627ff13f688
#
_entry.id   e5a41a623dd566dbd6e69627ff13f688
#
_cell.length_a   1.000
_cell.length_b   1.000
_cell.length_c   1.000
_cell.angle_alpha   90.00
_cell.angle_beta   90.00
_cell.angle_gamma   90.00
#
_symmetry.space_group_name_H-M   'P 1'
#
loop_
_entity.id
_entity.type
_entity.pdbx_description
1 polymer ?
#
loop_
_entity_poly.entity_id
_entity_poly.type
_entity_poly.pdbx_seq_one_letter_code
_entity_poly.pdbx_strand_id
1 'polypeptide(L)'
;MLAPTPLPIQVGPATVTMNHNDRFVVCQPDGRIVDTAAEGFFARDTRFVAGWELLVNGRRPVLLNSSPIQYFSSRFEFTNGKLTDDAGPLEPQSLSIRLDRTVWGGVHEDYTLANFGRRAVRLTIEIEINSDFADLFEVKSGEIVRRGAINSRWFRSRRELRTTYVNAAFRRELILQVDRADSPPQFANGKLVFIAKIEPKRAWRTCLRWLPITEGGRRPQTLPCHSIAAAPPEMSEVRLPLVRLEASNPTVVRAWDQAVRDLESLRLEDTTAARGVIIPAAGVPWFVTLFGRDSLVVSIQTMSGHPEFAVGALRRLARLQATEDDPERDMEPGKIPHEVRHGELAKLGILPFTPYYGTHDATSLFVIVLSHLFHWLGDVDVLRRYLPNVEAAMAWIDRWGDRDDDGLQEYKTRSSHGYYNQAWKDAGDAIQHADGTLAPLPLAVCELQGYAYDAKVRLADIYDRLDRPRDARRLRSQAARLFDQVNEQLWWEEEGTYYLGLDGSKKPIKSVASNAGHLLFSGIVPPERAGRVVARLMADDLWSGWGIRTLSSEHPGYNPFSYHTGTVWPHDNAIVAAGFHRYGFHAEAARIARATFDAAERFQANRLPELFAGLVREESTFPVQYLGANVPQAWAAGCVIQLVSMLAGIDARSDADGSRIYVDPALPDWLPELSIANLRAGRGQVSLRISNGNVETTSNTTGFEVVRGPAPALG
;
A
#
# COMPACT_ATOMS: atom_id res chain seq x y z
N MET A 1 0.23 -45.46 -8.17
CA MET A 1 -0.19 -44.63 -7.04
C MET A 1 -0.09 -43.20 -7.52
N LEU A 2 -1.18 -42.46 -7.55
CA LEU A 2 -1.13 -41.00 -7.77
C LEU A 2 -0.34 -40.38 -6.60
N ALA A 3 0.65 -39.55 -6.90
CA ALA A 3 1.33 -38.81 -5.86
C ALA A 3 0.29 -38.02 -5.06
N PRO A 4 0.36 -37.97 -3.72
CA PRO A 4 -0.59 -37.20 -2.93
C PRO A 4 -0.54 -35.75 -3.35
N THR A 5 -1.69 -35.17 -3.66
CA THR A 5 -1.80 -33.73 -3.93
C THR A 5 -1.34 -32.98 -2.68
N PRO A 6 -0.34 -32.08 -2.77
CA PRO A 6 0.10 -31.31 -1.61
C PRO A 6 -1.07 -30.57 -1.00
N LEU A 7 -1.13 -30.53 0.34
CA LEU A 7 -2.11 -29.71 1.04
C LEU A 7 -1.90 -28.24 0.66
N PRO A 8 -2.97 -27.44 0.47
CA PRO A 8 -2.85 -26.03 0.20
C PRO A 8 -2.21 -25.34 1.43
N ILE A 9 -1.01 -24.82 1.25
CA ILE A 9 -0.29 -24.06 2.27
C ILE A 9 -0.76 -22.60 2.16
N GLN A 10 -1.16 -22.03 3.30
CA GLN A 10 -1.48 -20.61 3.40
C GLN A 10 -0.57 -19.95 4.44
N VAL A 11 0.13 -18.91 4.00
CA VAL A 11 1.02 -18.07 4.82
C VAL A 11 0.32 -16.73 5.06
N GLY A 12 0.33 -16.24 6.28
CA GLY A 12 -0.25 -14.92 6.56
C GLY A 12 -0.08 -14.52 8.02
N PRO A 13 -0.32 -13.24 8.35
CA PRO A 13 -0.33 -12.79 9.73
C PRO A 13 -1.45 -13.52 10.49
N ALA A 14 -1.16 -13.90 11.74
CA ALA A 14 -2.16 -14.43 12.64
C ALA A 14 -3.12 -13.33 13.17
N THR A 15 -3.47 -12.37 12.32
CA THR A 15 -4.30 -11.20 12.66
C THR A 15 -5.41 -10.99 11.64
N VAL A 16 -6.50 -10.38 12.10
CA VAL A 16 -7.62 -9.95 11.24
C VAL A 16 -7.56 -8.44 11.11
N THR A 17 -7.49 -7.96 9.87
CA THR A 17 -7.45 -6.53 9.54
C THR A 17 -8.75 -6.10 8.88
N MET A 18 -9.31 -4.99 9.35
CA MET A 18 -10.45 -4.31 8.76
C MET A 18 -10.11 -2.83 8.64
N ASN A 19 -10.36 -2.23 7.47
CA ASN A 19 -10.03 -0.81 7.26
C ASN A 19 -11.04 -0.11 6.36
N HIS A 20 -11.18 1.18 6.58
CA HIS A 20 -11.95 2.08 5.73
C HIS A 20 -11.42 3.51 5.87
N ASN A 21 -10.97 4.08 4.74
CA ASN A 21 -10.33 5.40 4.71
C ASN A 21 -9.10 5.43 5.65
N ASP A 22 -8.99 6.44 6.50
CA ASP A 22 -7.91 6.64 7.48
C ASP A 22 -8.12 5.90 8.83
N ARG A 23 -9.01 4.89 8.85
CA ARG A 23 -9.36 4.12 10.04
C ARG A 23 -9.17 2.64 9.81
N PHE A 24 -8.62 1.95 10.81
CA PHE A 24 -8.44 0.51 10.73
C PHE A 24 -8.42 -0.16 12.10
N VAL A 25 -8.78 -1.43 12.11
CA VAL A 25 -8.64 -2.32 13.25
C VAL A 25 -7.71 -3.46 12.86
N VAL A 26 -6.74 -3.75 13.72
CA VAL A 26 -5.95 -4.97 13.70
C VAL A 26 -6.23 -5.72 14.98
N CYS A 27 -6.65 -6.98 14.87
CA CYS A 27 -6.98 -7.81 16.04
C CYS A 27 -6.57 -9.27 15.82
N GLN A 28 -6.57 -10.05 16.88
CA GLN A 28 -6.36 -11.49 16.83
C GLN A 28 -7.52 -12.22 16.11
N PRO A 29 -7.33 -13.49 15.70
CA PRO A 29 -8.39 -14.28 15.04
C PRO A 29 -9.66 -14.43 15.89
N ASP A 30 -9.58 -14.30 17.20
CA ASP A 30 -10.73 -14.29 18.12
C ASP A 30 -11.31 -12.89 18.40
N GLY A 31 -10.87 -11.89 17.63
CA GLY A 31 -11.32 -10.51 17.75
C GLY A 31 -10.69 -9.70 18.87
N ARG A 32 -9.87 -10.32 19.75
CA ARG A 32 -9.18 -9.62 20.84
C ARG A 32 -8.18 -8.62 20.30
N ILE A 33 -7.98 -7.54 21.03
CA ILE A 33 -6.90 -6.57 20.82
C ILE A 33 -6.03 -6.63 22.08
N VAL A 34 -4.74 -6.88 21.89
CA VAL A 34 -3.77 -7.00 22.97
C VAL A 34 -2.80 -5.82 22.88
N ASP A 35 -2.60 -5.12 23.98
CA ASP A 35 -1.86 -3.85 24.06
C ASP A 35 -0.35 -3.96 23.79
N THR A 36 0.20 -5.16 23.85
CA THR A 36 1.64 -5.43 23.64
C THR A 36 2.06 -5.61 22.19
N ALA A 37 1.12 -5.52 21.25
CA ALA A 37 1.37 -5.76 19.83
C ALA A 37 0.96 -4.57 18.96
N ALA A 38 1.16 -4.70 17.64
CA ALA A 38 0.68 -3.75 16.63
C ALA A 38 -0.85 -3.75 16.46
N GLU A 39 -1.57 -4.38 17.38
CA GLU A 39 -3.02 -4.47 17.39
C GLU A 39 -3.67 -3.20 17.94
N GLY A 40 -4.89 -2.94 17.52
CA GLY A 40 -5.63 -1.78 17.98
C GLY A 40 -6.70 -1.30 17.02
N PHE A 41 -7.43 -0.28 17.44
CA PHE A 41 -8.22 0.58 16.58
C PHE A 41 -7.48 1.90 16.40
N PHE A 42 -7.17 2.22 15.17
CA PHE A 42 -6.39 3.40 14.80
C PHE A 42 -7.21 4.36 13.95
N ALA A 43 -6.95 5.65 14.11
CA ALA A 43 -7.42 6.71 13.25
C ALA A 43 -6.40 7.87 13.29
N ARG A 44 -6.00 8.37 12.12
CA ARG A 44 -5.06 9.49 11.99
C ARG A 44 -3.82 9.34 12.87
N ASP A 45 -3.09 8.25 12.66
CA ASP A 45 -1.83 7.91 13.35
C ASP A 45 -1.94 7.83 14.89
N THR A 46 -3.15 7.66 15.43
CA THR A 46 -3.41 7.50 16.88
C THR A 46 -4.12 6.19 17.15
N ARG A 47 -3.65 5.41 18.12
CA ARG A 47 -4.32 4.22 18.63
C ARG A 47 -5.40 4.57 19.65
N PHE A 48 -6.67 4.51 19.25
CA PHE A 48 -7.81 4.83 20.12
C PHE A 48 -8.20 3.68 21.06
N VAL A 49 -8.05 2.44 20.58
CA VAL A 49 -8.27 1.24 21.42
C VAL A 49 -7.02 0.40 21.38
N ALA A 50 -6.39 0.20 22.53
CA ALA A 50 -5.19 -0.60 22.73
C ALA A 50 -5.52 -2.00 23.28
N GLY A 51 -6.67 -2.17 23.92
CA GLY A 51 -7.11 -3.44 24.46
C GLY A 51 -8.62 -3.64 24.30
N TRP A 52 -9.01 -4.85 23.87
CA TRP A 52 -10.42 -5.24 23.78
C TRP A 52 -10.58 -6.73 24.08
N GLU A 53 -11.54 -7.05 24.93
CA GLU A 53 -11.87 -8.43 25.26
C GLU A 53 -13.36 -8.61 25.58
N LEU A 54 -13.92 -9.74 25.12
CA LEU A 54 -15.27 -10.22 25.47
C LEU A 54 -15.19 -11.36 26.48
N LEU A 55 -15.90 -11.22 27.59
CA LEU A 55 -16.06 -12.27 28.60
C LEU A 55 -17.55 -12.59 28.82
N VAL A 56 -17.84 -13.85 29.09
CA VAL A 56 -19.18 -14.34 29.50
C VAL A 56 -19.01 -15.09 30.79
N ASN A 57 -19.68 -14.62 31.87
CA ASN A 57 -19.50 -15.09 33.25
C ASN A 57 -18.00 -15.16 33.62
N GLY A 58 -17.24 -14.10 33.30
CA GLY A 58 -15.82 -13.98 33.61
C GLY A 58 -14.89 -14.92 32.81
N ARG A 59 -15.39 -15.60 31.77
CA ARG A 59 -14.58 -16.50 30.91
C ARG A 59 -14.64 -16.11 29.45
N ARG A 60 -13.54 -16.33 28.74
CA ARG A 60 -13.49 -16.18 27.28
C ARG A 60 -14.39 -17.20 26.60
N PRO A 61 -15.22 -16.81 25.64
CA PRO A 61 -15.90 -17.75 24.77
C PRO A 61 -14.90 -18.52 23.91
N VAL A 62 -15.29 -19.73 23.50
CA VAL A 62 -14.46 -20.59 22.63
C VAL A 62 -14.70 -20.19 21.17
N LEU A 63 -13.67 -19.73 20.49
CA LEU A 63 -13.74 -19.41 19.05
C LEU A 63 -14.03 -20.70 18.26
N LEU A 64 -15.02 -20.63 17.38
CA LEU A 64 -15.32 -21.68 16.39
C LEU A 64 -14.81 -21.30 15.02
N ASN A 65 -15.07 -20.05 14.61
CA ASN A 65 -14.67 -19.54 13.29
C ASN A 65 -14.58 -18.01 13.31
N SER A 66 -13.70 -17.48 12.48
CA SER A 66 -13.66 -16.05 12.15
C SER A 66 -13.35 -15.87 10.68
N SER A 67 -13.97 -14.89 10.05
CA SER A 67 -13.73 -14.58 8.64
C SER A 67 -14.01 -13.11 8.35
N PRO A 68 -13.19 -12.46 7.51
CA PRO A 68 -13.59 -11.22 6.89
C PRO A 68 -14.80 -11.46 5.98
N ILE A 69 -15.80 -10.57 6.08
CA ILE A 69 -16.98 -10.55 5.20
C ILE A 69 -16.74 -9.57 4.06
N GLN A 70 -16.19 -8.41 4.40
CA GLN A 70 -15.70 -7.39 3.47
C GLN A 70 -14.36 -6.86 4.01
N TYR A 71 -13.63 -6.06 3.24
CA TYR A 71 -12.39 -5.45 3.70
C TYR A 71 -12.58 -4.58 4.97
N PHE A 72 -13.79 -4.09 5.20
CA PHE A 72 -14.15 -3.25 6.34
C PHE A 72 -14.92 -4.00 7.44
N SER A 73 -15.20 -5.30 7.31
CA SER A 73 -16.00 -6.04 8.28
C SER A 73 -15.57 -7.49 8.45
N SER A 74 -15.67 -8.00 9.68
CA SER A 74 -15.38 -9.39 10.03
C SER A 74 -16.43 -9.94 10.99
N ARG A 75 -16.64 -11.25 10.87
CA ARG A 75 -17.52 -12.03 11.76
C ARG A 75 -16.70 -13.00 12.58
N PHE A 76 -17.04 -13.09 13.88
CA PHE A 76 -16.46 -14.01 14.84
C PHE A 76 -17.60 -14.85 15.44
N GLU A 77 -17.50 -16.16 15.32
CA GLU A 77 -18.48 -17.10 15.86
C GLU A 77 -17.84 -17.89 17.00
N PHE A 78 -18.52 -17.88 18.15
CA PHE A 78 -18.05 -18.54 19.36
C PHE A 78 -19.13 -19.41 19.95
N THR A 79 -18.70 -20.25 20.89
CA THR A 79 -19.58 -21.01 21.78
C THR A 79 -19.08 -20.96 23.24
N ASN A 80 -19.87 -21.47 24.18
CA ASN A 80 -19.41 -21.61 25.55
C ASN A 80 -18.62 -22.91 25.76
N GLY A 81 -17.53 -22.81 26.49
CA GLY A 81 -16.92 -23.96 27.17
C GLY A 81 -17.65 -24.30 28.47
N LYS A 82 -16.92 -24.71 29.50
CA LYS A 82 -17.47 -24.92 30.85
C LYS A 82 -17.81 -23.56 31.47
N LEU A 83 -19.10 -23.26 31.58
CA LEU A 83 -19.66 -22.10 32.26
C LEU A 83 -20.61 -22.50 33.37
N THR A 84 -20.83 -21.61 34.33
CA THR A 84 -21.80 -21.75 35.40
C THR A 84 -22.58 -20.45 35.51
N ASP A 85 -23.91 -20.52 35.72
CA ASP A 85 -24.77 -19.41 36.11
C ASP A 85 -25.37 -19.65 37.50
N ASP A 86 -26.27 -18.76 37.94
CA ASP A 86 -26.89 -18.86 39.28
C ASP A 86 -27.66 -20.20 39.49
N ALA A 87 -28.09 -20.86 38.43
CA ALA A 87 -28.81 -22.13 38.46
C ALA A 87 -27.91 -23.36 38.28
N GLY A 88 -26.59 -23.19 38.20
CA GLY A 88 -25.61 -24.27 38.09
C GLY A 88 -24.89 -24.31 36.72
N PRO A 89 -24.18 -25.40 36.44
CA PRO A 89 -23.39 -25.53 35.24
C PRO A 89 -24.25 -25.51 33.96
N LEU A 90 -23.71 -24.88 32.90
CA LEU A 90 -24.27 -24.92 31.56
C LEU A 90 -23.64 -26.07 30.77
N GLU A 91 -24.47 -26.69 29.92
CA GLU A 91 -23.93 -27.64 28.94
C GLU A 91 -22.93 -26.92 28.02
N PRO A 92 -21.72 -27.45 27.81
CA PRO A 92 -20.80 -26.92 26.80
C PRO A 92 -21.46 -26.88 25.43
N GLN A 93 -21.09 -25.87 24.61
CA GLN A 93 -21.61 -25.70 23.24
C GLN A 93 -23.15 -25.50 23.17
N SER A 94 -23.77 -25.04 24.23
CA SER A 94 -25.21 -24.74 24.28
C SER A 94 -25.56 -23.29 23.96
N LEU A 95 -24.55 -22.41 23.90
CA LEU A 95 -24.69 -21.02 23.49
C LEU A 95 -24.01 -20.80 22.11
N SER A 96 -24.69 -20.08 21.22
CA SER A 96 -24.06 -19.44 20.06
C SER A 96 -23.80 -17.98 20.40
N ILE A 97 -22.58 -17.54 20.22
CA ILE A 97 -22.14 -16.17 20.49
C ILE A 97 -21.54 -15.63 19.20
N ARG A 98 -22.14 -14.59 18.65
CA ARG A 98 -21.70 -13.94 17.42
C ARG A 98 -21.31 -12.51 17.70
N LEU A 99 -20.16 -12.11 17.14
CA LEU A 99 -19.70 -10.73 17.04
C LEU A 99 -19.50 -10.39 15.56
N ASP A 100 -20.20 -9.37 15.10
CA ASP A 100 -19.96 -8.74 13.81
C ASP A 100 -19.31 -7.38 14.06
N ARG A 101 -18.07 -7.18 13.59
CA ARG A 101 -17.32 -5.94 13.72
C ARG A 101 -17.15 -5.28 12.37
N THR A 102 -17.43 -3.98 12.28
CA THR A 102 -17.37 -3.21 11.03
C THR A 102 -16.66 -1.88 11.27
N VAL A 103 -15.74 -1.52 10.38
CA VAL A 103 -15.00 -0.24 10.39
C VAL A 103 -15.59 0.67 9.32
N TRP A 104 -16.30 1.72 9.73
CA TRP A 104 -16.87 2.72 8.82
C TRP A 104 -17.13 4.03 9.59
N GLY A 105 -16.26 5.03 9.38
CA GLY A 105 -16.30 6.27 10.16
C GLY A 105 -15.88 6.12 11.62
N GLY A 106 -16.03 4.97 12.19
CA GLY A 106 -15.63 4.46 13.49
C GLY A 106 -15.74 2.95 13.46
N VAL A 107 -15.85 2.31 14.63
CA VAL A 107 -16.14 0.88 14.72
C VAL A 107 -17.58 0.69 15.16
N HIS A 108 -18.24 -0.25 14.56
CA HIS A 108 -19.56 -0.72 14.93
C HIS A 108 -19.52 -2.22 15.22
N GLU A 109 -20.04 -2.63 16.35
CA GLU A 109 -20.09 -4.02 16.80
C GLU A 109 -21.52 -4.44 17.10
N ASP A 110 -21.97 -5.53 16.48
CA ASP A 110 -23.22 -6.21 16.80
C ASP A 110 -22.94 -7.53 17.51
N TYR A 111 -23.52 -7.69 18.69
CA TYR A 111 -23.44 -8.90 19.50
C TYR A 111 -24.77 -9.63 19.47
N THR A 112 -24.73 -10.94 19.27
CA THR A 112 -25.90 -11.82 19.38
C THR A 112 -25.51 -13.05 20.19
N LEU A 113 -26.16 -13.27 21.32
CA LEU A 113 -26.00 -14.45 22.15
C LEU A 113 -27.31 -15.25 22.12
N ALA A 114 -27.31 -16.45 21.57
CA ALA A 114 -28.49 -17.34 21.48
C ALA A 114 -28.33 -18.55 22.35
N ASN A 115 -29.39 -18.89 23.08
CA ASN A 115 -29.45 -20.05 23.98
C ASN A 115 -30.11 -21.25 23.27
N PHE A 116 -29.32 -22.29 22.98
CA PHE A 116 -29.76 -23.56 22.42
C PHE A 116 -29.89 -24.67 23.48
N GLY A 117 -29.59 -24.32 24.75
CA GLY A 117 -29.82 -25.21 25.89
C GLY A 117 -31.29 -25.44 26.19
N ARG A 118 -31.55 -26.28 27.20
CA ARG A 118 -32.91 -26.73 27.57
C ARG A 118 -33.55 -25.85 28.64
N ARG A 119 -32.79 -25.01 29.33
CA ARG A 119 -33.26 -24.10 30.37
C ARG A 119 -32.91 -22.66 30.06
N ALA A 120 -33.60 -21.72 30.71
CA ALA A 120 -33.19 -20.31 30.71
C ALA A 120 -31.80 -20.17 31.34
N VAL A 121 -31.00 -19.25 30.81
CA VAL A 121 -29.67 -18.96 31.35
C VAL A 121 -29.60 -17.49 31.76
N ARG A 122 -28.86 -17.22 32.83
CA ARG A 122 -28.52 -15.84 33.23
C ARG A 122 -27.04 -15.62 33.06
N LEU A 123 -26.68 -14.71 32.13
CA LEU A 123 -25.30 -14.46 31.75
C LEU A 123 -24.89 -13.04 32.14
N THR A 124 -23.68 -12.91 32.66
CA THR A 124 -22.98 -11.63 32.77
C THR A 124 -22.07 -11.51 31.57
N ILE A 125 -22.33 -10.52 30.69
CA ILE A 125 -21.57 -10.24 29.50
C ILE A 125 -20.71 -9.02 29.81
N GLU A 126 -19.41 -9.15 29.71
CA GLU A 126 -18.43 -8.11 30.02
C GLU A 126 -17.63 -7.78 28.76
N ILE A 127 -17.53 -6.49 28.45
CA ILE A 127 -16.71 -5.99 27.34
C ILE A 127 -15.69 -5.03 27.93
N GLU A 128 -14.44 -5.43 27.92
CA GLU A 128 -13.32 -4.63 28.37
C GLU A 128 -12.74 -3.85 27.18
N ILE A 129 -12.54 -2.53 27.35
CA ILE A 129 -11.95 -1.67 26.33
C ILE A 129 -10.98 -0.71 27.00
N ASN A 130 -9.72 -0.74 26.55
CA ASN A 130 -8.66 0.11 27.03
C ASN A 130 -8.16 1.06 25.92
N SER A 131 -7.86 2.30 26.31
CA SER A 131 -7.35 3.34 25.41
C SER A 131 -6.03 3.89 25.95
N ASP A 132 -5.03 4.02 25.11
CA ASP A 132 -3.75 4.64 25.45
C ASP A 132 -3.46 5.92 24.65
N PHE A 133 -4.11 6.09 23.50
CA PHE A 133 -3.90 7.17 22.54
C PHE A 133 -2.45 7.30 22.06
N ALA A 134 -1.73 6.17 22.05
CA ALA A 134 -0.35 6.11 21.59
C ALA A 134 -0.21 6.56 20.14
N ASP A 135 0.88 7.26 19.84
CA ASP A 135 1.25 7.58 18.46
C ASP A 135 1.64 6.31 17.71
N LEU A 136 1.32 6.25 16.42
CA LEU A 136 1.59 5.09 15.58
C LEU A 136 3.07 4.71 15.54
N PHE A 137 3.98 5.68 15.57
CA PHE A 137 5.43 5.45 15.61
C PHE A 137 5.86 4.77 16.91
N GLU A 138 5.25 5.13 18.03
CA GLU A 138 5.53 4.50 19.32
C GLU A 138 4.99 3.07 19.39
N VAL A 139 3.80 2.83 18.82
CA VAL A 139 3.27 1.47 18.69
C VAL A 139 4.19 0.60 17.81
N LYS A 140 4.69 1.16 16.70
CA LYS A 140 5.62 0.46 15.80
C LYS A 140 6.96 0.12 16.45
N SER A 141 7.50 1.04 17.24
CA SER A 141 8.76 0.80 17.97
C SER A 141 8.60 -0.06 19.22
N GLY A 142 7.38 -0.19 19.75
CA GLY A 142 7.10 -0.82 21.04
C GLY A 142 7.44 0.06 22.26
N GLU A 143 7.84 1.30 22.05
CA GLU A 143 8.24 2.26 23.09
C GLU A 143 7.16 3.34 23.27
N ILE A 144 6.12 3.04 24.04
CA ILE A 144 4.99 3.94 24.25
C ILE A 144 5.27 4.88 25.42
N VAL A 145 5.27 6.18 25.14
CA VAL A 145 5.49 7.26 26.13
C VAL A 145 4.21 8.05 26.34
N ARG A 146 3.62 7.97 27.51
CA ARG A 146 2.45 8.77 27.88
C ARG A 146 2.88 10.20 28.19
N ARG A 147 2.55 11.16 27.32
CA ARG A 147 2.88 12.59 27.48
C ARG A 147 1.72 13.41 28.04
N GLY A 148 0.49 12.95 27.85
CA GLY A 148 -0.72 13.67 28.20
C GLY A 148 -1.57 12.97 29.27
N ALA A 149 -2.65 13.60 29.64
CA ALA A 149 -3.61 13.10 30.61
C ALA A 149 -4.76 12.35 29.93
N ILE A 150 -5.08 11.15 30.42
CA ILE A 150 -6.24 10.36 30.02
C ILE A 150 -7.30 10.44 31.11
N ASN A 151 -8.53 10.83 30.76
CA ASN A 151 -9.68 10.88 31.64
C ASN A 151 -10.87 10.13 31.04
N SER A 152 -11.48 9.24 31.82
CA SER A 152 -12.66 8.47 31.40
C SER A 152 -13.86 8.83 32.25
N ARG A 153 -15.03 9.02 31.61
CA ARG A 153 -16.28 9.34 32.29
C ARG A 153 -17.46 8.59 31.65
N TRP A 154 -18.25 7.90 32.50
CA TRP A 154 -19.50 7.26 32.09
C TRP A 154 -20.71 8.21 32.21
N PHE A 155 -21.45 8.37 31.13
CA PHE A 155 -22.70 9.16 31.04
C PHE A 155 -23.88 8.22 30.93
N ARG A 156 -24.46 7.84 32.10
CA ARG A 156 -25.52 6.84 32.19
C ARG A 156 -26.74 7.15 31.32
N SER A 157 -27.20 8.40 31.27
CA SER A 157 -28.37 8.81 30.50
C SER A 157 -28.18 8.69 29.01
N ARG A 158 -26.93 8.80 28.52
CA ARG A 158 -26.55 8.68 27.11
C ARG A 158 -26.01 7.30 26.74
N ARG A 159 -25.80 6.43 27.75
CA ARG A 159 -25.12 5.13 27.60
C ARG A 159 -23.76 5.28 26.90
N GLU A 160 -22.99 6.29 27.28
CA GLU A 160 -21.70 6.64 26.66
C GLU A 160 -20.58 6.59 27.70
N LEU A 161 -19.50 5.88 27.36
CA LEU A 161 -18.19 6.05 27.98
C LEU A 161 -17.36 6.97 27.11
N ARG A 162 -16.89 8.08 27.68
CA ARG A 162 -15.97 9.01 27.00
C ARG A 162 -14.61 8.92 27.64
N THR A 163 -13.61 8.62 26.82
CA THR A 163 -12.20 8.64 27.21
C THR A 163 -11.50 9.72 26.40
N THR A 164 -10.93 10.70 27.09
CA THR A 164 -10.29 11.86 26.46
C THR A 164 -8.82 11.89 26.80
N TYR A 165 -7.99 12.12 25.81
CA TYR A 165 -6.55 12.39 25.93
C TYR A 165 -6.28 13.84 25.60
N VAL A 166 -5.44 14.50 26.39
CA VAL A 166 -5.03 15.89 26.19
C VAL A 166 -3.55 16.05 26.51
N ASN A 167 -2.80 16.59 25.55
CA ASN A 167 -1.43 17.05 25.73
C ASN A 167 -1.25 18.37 24.97
N ALA A 168 -1.09 19.46 25.71
CA ALA A 168 -1.02 20.82 25.14
C ALA A 168 -2.17 21.06 24.13
N ALA A 169 -1.86 21.37 22.88
CA ALA A 169 -2.86 21.59 21.81
C ALA A 169 -3.39 20.29 21.18
N PHE A 170 -2.75 19.16 21.46
CA PHE A 170 -3.19 17.86 20.91
C PHE A 170 -4.30 17.25 21.76
N ARG A 171 -5.43 16.96 21.11
CA ARG A 171 -6.58 16.37 21.77
C ARG A 171 -7.17 15.23 20.94
N ARG A 172 -7.48 14.12 21.61
CA ARG A 172 -8.23 12.97 21.08
C ARG A 172 -9.29 12.54 22.07
N GLU A 173 -10.40 12.01 21.56
CA GLU A 173 -11.47 11.46 22.40
C GLU A 173 -12.05 10.21 21.76
N LEU A 174 -12.22 9.14 22.53
CA LEU A 174 -13.00 7.96 22.16
C LEU A 174 -14.35 8.01 22.87
N ILE A 175 -15.44 7.92 22.10
CA ILE A 175 -16.77 7.75 22.65
C ILE A 175 -17.22 6.32 22.35
N LEU A 176 -17.34 5.50 23.39
CA LEU A 176 -17.96 4.20 23.33
C LEU A 176 -19.44 4.35 23.65
N GLN A 177 -20.32 4.11 22.67
CA GLN A 177 -21.76 4.30 22.80
C GLN A 177 -22.50 2.97 22.66
N VAL A 178 -23.39 2.67 23.63
CA VAL A 178 -24.35 1.57 23.53
C VAL A 178 -25.61 2.08 22.84
N ASP A 179 -25.83 1.69 21.59
CA ASP A 179 -26.94 2.19 20.77
C ASP A 179 -28.23 1.43 21.09
N ARG A 180 -28.20 0.10 21.04
CA ARG A 180 -29.28 -0.82 21.41
C ARG A 180 -28.77 -1.90 22.35
N ALA A 181 -29.59 -2.29 23.27
CA ALA A 181 -29.33 -3.45 24.12
C ALA A 181 -30.64 -4.00 24.68
N ASP A 182 -30.79 -5.31 24.73
CA ASP A 182 -31.93 -6.02 25.31
C ASP A 182 -31.89 -5.99 26.84
N SER A 183 -30.78 -5.55 27.44
CA SER A 183 -30.67 -5.26 28.88
C SER A 183 -29.85 -3.97 29.11
N PRO A 184 -30.09 -3.24 30.23
CA PRO A 184 -29.40 -1.99 30.51
C PRO A 184 -27.88 -2.17 30.67
N PRO A 185 -27.04 -1.34 30.01
CA PRO A 185 -25.60 -1.34 30.21
C PRO A 185 -25.25 -0.71 31.57
N GLN A 186 -24.23 -1.27 32.20
CA GLN A 186 -23.55 -0.71 33.37
C GLN A 186 -22.07 -0.54 33.04
N PHE A 187 -21.42 0.43 33.66
CA PHE A 187 -19.97 0.57 33.57
C PHE A 187 -19.39 0.46 34.98
N ALA A 188 -18.57 -0.56 35.17
CA ALA A 188 -17.93 -0.84 36.45
C ALA A 188 -16.56 -1.50 36.21
N ASN A 189 -15.57 -1.14 37.04
CA ASN A 189 -14.24 -1.73 37.02
C ASN A 189 -13.56 -1.75 35.60
N GLY A 190 -13.74 -0.68 34.82
CA GLY A 190 -13.15 -0.58 33.45
C GLY A 190 -13.92 -1.36 32.40
N LYS A 191 -15.05 -1.98 32.70
CA LYS A 191 -15.80 -2.83 31.77
C LYS A 191 -17.24 -2.32 31.59
N LEU A 192 -17.75 -2.49 30.36
CA LEU A 192 -19.19 -2.48 30.09
C LEU A 192 -19.77 -3.84 30.46
N VAL A 193 -20.79 -3.83 31.31
CA VAL A 193 -21.41 -5.04 31.85
C VAL A 193 -22.89 -5.06 31.51
N PHE A 194 -23.36 -6.22 31.02
CA PHE A 194 -24.78 -6.50 30.77
C PHE A 194 -25.17 -7.78 31.50
N ILE A 195 -26.35 -7.77 32.08
CA ILE A 195 -26.96 -8.97 32.65
C ILE A 195 -28.07 -9.41 31.71
N ALA A 196 -27.90 -10.54 31.06
CA ALA A 196 -28.82 -11.10 30.08
C ALA A 196 -29.52 -12.35 30.64
N LYS A 197 -30.86 -12.35 30.67
CA LYS A 197 -31.65 -13.57 30.84
C LYS A 197 -32.12 -14.05 29.49
N ILE A 198 -31.71 -15.26 29.08
CA ILE A 198 -32.01 -15.79 27.75
C ILE A 198 -32.76 -17.11 27.87
N GLU A 199 -34.03 -17.10 27.47
CA GLU A 199 -34.87 -18.29 27.42
C GLU A 199 -34.40 -19.29 26.36
N PRO A 200 -34.73 -20.59 26.45
CA PRO A 200 -34.42 -21.54 25.40
C PRO A 200 -34.92 -21.12 24.03
N LYS A 201 -34.04 -21.26 22.99
CA LYS A 201 -34.32 -20.84 21.61
C LYS A 201 -34.55 -19.34 21.41
N ARG A 202 -34.16 -18.51 22.37
CA ARG A 202 -34.17 -17.05 22.30
C ARG A 202 -32.74 -16.51 22.24
N ALA A 203 -32.63 -15.25 21.84
CA ALA A 203 -31.37 -14.55 21.78
C ALA A 203 -31.44 -13.20 22.48
N TRP A 204 -30.32 -12.77 23.04
CA TRP A 204 -30.04 -11.43 23.54
C TRP A 204 -29.13 -10.71 22.56
N ARG A 205 -29.31 -9.40 22.37
CA ARG A 205 -28.55 -8.58 21.43
C ARG A 205 -28.12 -7.26 22.03
N THR A 206 -26.98 -6.78 21.62
CA THR A 206 -26.54 -5.40 21.85
C THR A 206 -25.71 -4.90 20.69
N CYS A 207 -25.58 -3.58 20.60
CA CYS A 207 -24.83 -2.89 19.56
C CYS A 207 -24.00 -1.80 20.21
N LEU A 208 -22.71 -1.78 19.89
CA LEU A 208 -21.73 -0.79 20.35
C LEU A 208 -21.17 -0.01 19.17
N ARG A 209 -20.85 1.27 19.41
CA ARG A 209 -20.11 2.11 18.47
C ARG A 209 -18.88 2.69 19.17
N TRP A 210 -17.75 2.64 18.49
CA TRP A 210 -16.50 3.29 18.90
C TRP A 210 -16.30 4.50 17.98
N LEU A 211 -16.48 5.68 18.50
CA LEU A 211 -16.46 6.93 17.75
C LEU A 211 -15.18 7.70 18.07
N PRO A 212 -14.18 7.68 17.16
CA PRO A 212 -12.94 8.44 17.33
C PRO A 212 -13.23 9.90 17.01
N ILE A 213 -12.93 10.77 17.94
CA ILE A 213 -12.99 12.23 17.75
C ILE A 213 -11.57 12.73 17.57
N THR A 214 -11.28 13.22 16.38
CA THR A 214 -10.01 13.82 15.99
C THR A 214 -10.14 15.35 15.94
N GLU A 215 -9.32 16.04 15.13
CA GLU A 215 -9.41 17.47 14.93
C GLU A 215 -10.81 17.91 14.47
N GLY A 216 -11.28 19.06 14.95
CA GLY A 216 -12.60 19.61 14.60
C GLY A 216 -13.77 19.06 15.40
N GLY A 217 -13.56 18.07 16.29
CA GLY A 217 -14.55 17.63 17.29
C GLY A 217 -15.84 17.01 16.74
N ARG A 218 -15.91 16.70 15.45
CA ARG A 218 -17.11 16.11 14.80
C ARG A 218 -17.23 14.63 15.12
N ARG A 219 -18.43 14.19 15.51
CA ARG A 219 -18.74 12.76 15.62
C ARG A 219 -18.80 12.16 14.22
N PRO A 220 -18.04 11.08 13.94
CA PRO A 220 -18.15 10.39 12.68
C PRO A 220 -19.53 9.69 12.55
N GLN A 221 -20.00 9.54 11.32
CA GLN A 221 -21.13 8.67 11.02
C GLN A 221 -20.63 7.23 10.96
N THR A 222 -21.33 6.32 11.65
CA THR A 222 -21.11 4.87 11.59
C THR A 222 -22.30 4.20 10.93
N LEU A 223 -22.13 2.95 10.54
CA LEU A 223 -23.24 2.14 10.03
C LEU A 223 -24.32 1.95 11.12
N PRO A 224 -25.60 1.84 10.74
CA PRO A 224 -26.67 1.54 11.69
C PRO A 224 -26.56 0.11 12.22
N CYS A 225 -27.13 -0.14 13.42
CA CYS A 225 -27.17 -1.45 14.06
C CYS A 225 -27.79 -2.51 13.14
N HIS A 226 -27.20 -3.72 13.16
CA HIS A 226 -27.60 -4.88 12.37
C HIS A 226 -27.47 -4.71 10.84
N SER A 227 -26.68 -3.75 10.38
CA SER A 227 -26.34 -3.59 8.95
C SER A 227 -25.10 -4.41 8.59
N ILE A 228 -25.22 -5.75 8.65
CA ILE A 228 -24.13 -6.63 8.27
C ILE A 228 -24.06 -6.72 6.74
N ALA A 229 -22.86 -6.72 6.22
CA ALA A 229 -22.47 -7.22 4.90
C ALA A 229 -22.69 -6.32 3.68
N ALA A 230 -23.56 -5.37 3.67
CA ALA A 230 -23.62 -4.43 2.56
C ALA A 230 -23.41 -3.02 3.09
N ALA A 231 -22.24 -2.40 2.78
CA ALA A 231 -22.20 -0.95 2.84
C ALA A 231 -23.37 -0.44 2.00
N PRO A 232 -24.24 0.43 2.52
CA PRO A 232 -25.31 0.97 1.72
C PRO A 232 -24.73 1.57 0.44
N PRO A 233 -25.30 1.31 -0.74
CA PRO A 233 -24.80 1.84 -2.01
C PRO A 233 -24.58 3.36 -1.99
N GLU A 234 -25.28 4.06 -1.13
CA GLU A 234 -25.27 5.51 -0.95
C GLU A 234 -24.10 6.04 -0.11
N MET A 235 -23.37 5.17 0.61
CA MET A 235 -22.29 5.60 1.51
C MET A 235 -20.90 5.64 0.86
N SER A 236 -20.72 5.10 -0.33
CA SER A 236 -19.51 5.24 -1.13
C SER A 236 -19.82 6.04 -2.38
N GLU A 237 -19.60 7.34 -2.34
CA GLU A 237 -19.80 8.22 -3.51
C GLU A 237 -18.80 7.93 -4.64
N VAL A 238 -17.69 7.25 -4.31
CA VAL A 238 -16.65 6.89 -5.29
C VAL A 238 -16.34 5.41 -5.14
N ARG A 239 -16.85 4.62 -6.06
CA ARG A 239 -16.39 3.24 -6.25
C ARG A 239 -15.32 3.23 -7.33
N LEU A 240 -14.26 2.44 -7.13
CA LEU A 240 -13.37 2.15 -8.24
C LEU A 240 -14.17 1.44 -9.34
N PRO A 241 -13.98 1.83 -10.61
CA PRO A 241 -14.60 1.13 -11.72
C PRO A 241 -14.25 -0.35 -11.68
N LEU A 242 -15.21 -1.20 -11.94
CA LEU A 242 -14.98 -2.64 -11.88
C LEU A 242 -14.25 -3.12 -13.14
N VAL A 243 -12.94 -3.13 -13.10
CA VAL A 243 -12.11 -3.81 -14.10
C VAL A 243 -12.11 -5.31 -13.78
N ARG A 244 -12.50 -6.14 -14.75
CA ARG A 244 -12.61 -7.59 -14.55
C ARG A 244 -11.56 -8.30 -15.38
N LEU A 245 -10.96 -9.31 -14.79
CA LEU A 245 -10.04 -10.22 -15.45
C LEU A 245 -10.64 -11.63 -15.51
N GLU A 246 -10.64 -12.20 -16.70
CA GLU A 246 -10.82 -13.62 -16.93
C GLU A 246 -9.55 -14.16 -17.59
N ALA A 247 -9.05 -15.27 -17.14
CA ALA A 247 -7.82 -15.85 -17.68
C ALA A 247 -7.82 -17.38 -17.58
N SER A 248 -7.03 -18.02 -18.43
CA SER A 248 -6.83 -19.47 -18.42
C SER A 248 -6.16 -19.98 -17.14
N ASN A 249 -5.44 -19.12 -16.41
CA ASN A 249 -4.82 -19.43 -15.13
C ASN A 249 -5.64 -18.87 -13.97
N PRO A 250 -6.33 -19.70 -13.15
CA PRO A 250 -7.17 -19.24 -12.06
C PRO A 250 -6.40 -18.57 -10.91
N THR A 251 -5.11 -18.85 -10.73
CA THR A 251 -4.28 -18.19 -9.72
C THR A 251 -4.12 -16.69 -10.04
N VAL A 252 -3.93 -16.36 -11.32
CA VAL A 252 -3.86 -14.97 -11.77
C VAL A 252 -5.17 -14.22 -11.49
N VAL A 253 -6.32 -14.88 -11.77
CA VAL A 253 -7.65 -14.30 -11.53
C VAL A 253 -7.87 -14.04 -10.04
N ARG A 254 -7.54 -15.02 -9.17
CA ARG A 254 -7.69 -14.84 -7.71
C ARG A 254 -6.79 -13.73 -7.16
N ALA A 255 -5.54 -13.65 -7.62
CA ALA A 255 -4.62 -12.60 -7.23
C ALA A 255 -5.11 -11.22 -7.70
N TRP A 256 -5.62 -11.13 -8.93
CA TRP A 256 -6.22 -9.90 -9.46
C TRP A 256 -7.44 -9.44 -8.65
N ASP A 257 -8.39 -10.33 -8.40
CA ASP A 257 -9.59 -10.01 -7.63
C ASP A 257 -9.24 -9.53 -6.21
N GLN A 258 -8.23 -10.15 -5.60
CA GLN A 258 -7.76 -9.72 -4.28
C GLN A 258 -7.04 -8.36 -4.36
N ALA A 259 -6.21 -8.14 -5.37
CA ALA A 259 -5.52 -6.87 -5.56
C ALA A 259 -6.50 -5.69 -5.74
N VAL A 260 -7.56 -5.87 -6.53
CA VAL A 260 -8.61 -4.86 -6.70
C VAL A 260 -9.32 -4.56 -5.36
N ARG A 261 -9.63 -5.59 -4.56
CA ARG A 261 -10.23 -5.41 -3.22
C ARG A 261 -9.27 -4.67 -2.27
N ASP A 262 -7.98 -4.96 -2.32
CA ASP A 262 -6.98 -4.32 -1.49
C ASP A 262 -6.81 -2.84 -1.85
N LEU A 263 -6.77 -2.52 -3.14
CA LEU A 263 -6.75 -1.14 -3.62
C LEU A 263 -8.02 -0.37 -3.23
N GLU A 264 -9.19 -1.01 -3.31
CA GLU A 264 -10.45 -0.43 -2.84
C GLU A 264 -10.40 -0.16 -1.32
N SER A 265 -9.81 -1.06 -0.55
CA SER A 265 -9.68 -0.92 0.91
C SER A 265 -8.72 0.21 1.32
N LEU A 266 -7.67 0.44 0.54
CA LEU A 266 -6.61 1.43 0.81
C LEU A 266 -6.91 2.82 0.21
N ARG A 267 -8.11 3.04 -0.22
CA ARG A 267 -8.58 4.31 -0.73
C ARG A 267 -8.75 5.33 0.38
N LEU A 268 -8.06 6.47 0.27
CA LEU A 268 -8.26 7.65 1.12
C LEU A 268 -9.09 8.69 0.37
N GLU A 269 -10.14 9.19 0.99
CA GLU A 269 -10.93 10.29 0.45
C GLU A 269 -10.25 11.64 0.79
N ASP A 270 -9.99 12.46 -0.20
CA ASP A 270 -9.45 13.81 0.02
C ASP A 270 -10.58 14.75 0.48
N THR A 271 -10.73 14.88 1.80
CA THR A 271 -11.74 15.76 2.41
C THR A 271 -11.48 17.25 2.17
N THR A 272 -10.32 17.64 1.64
CA THR A 272 -9.97 19.04 1.29
C THR A 272 -10.29 19.39 -0.16
N ALA A 273 -10.73 18.41 -0.94
CA ALA A 273 -11.08 18.54 -2.35
C ALA A 273 -12.60 18.46 -2.56
N ALA A 274 -13.04 18.70 -3.80
CA ALA A 274 -14.39 18.35 -4.19
C ALA A 274 -14.62 16.84 -4.00
N ARG A 275 -15.86 16.44 -3.70
CA ARG A 275 -16.25 15.03 -3.57
C ARG A 275 -15.75 14.20 -4.74
N GLY A 276 -15.32 12.99 -4.47
CA GLY A 276 -14.89 12.04 -5.49
C GLY A 276 -13.39 11.99 -5.79
N VAL A 277 -12.56 12.67 -5.05
CA VAL A 277 -11.10 12.56 -5.18
C VAL A 277 -10.56 11.55 -4.19
N ILE A 278 -9.91 10.52 -4.70
CA ILE A 278 -9.32 9.43 -3.92
C ILE A 278 -7.81 9.38 -4.11
N ILE A 279 -7.11 8.97 -3.06
CA ILE A 279 -5.66 8.80 -3.02
C ILE A 279 -5.37 7.41 -2.48
N PRO A 280 -4.40 6.65 -2.98
CA PRO A 280 -4.02 5.41 -2.34
C PRO A 280 -3.28 5.69 -1.02
N ALA A 281 -3.72 5.06 0.08
CA ALA A 281 -2.89 4.87 1.27
C ALA A 281 -1.80 3.86 0.94
N ALA A 282 -0.62 3.96 1.57
CA ALA A 282 0.44 3.01 1.26
C ALA A 282 0.14 1.62 1.83
N GLY A 283 -0.20 1.48 3.12
CA GLY A 283 -0.51 0.15 3.67
C GLY A 283 -0.89 0.13 5.15
N VAL A 284 -1.54 -0.96 5.57
CA VAL A 284 -1.98 -1.20 6.94
C VAL A 284 -0.97 -2.14 7.63
N PRO A 285 -0.53 -1.84 8.87
CA PRO A 285 -1.01 -0.78 9.76
C PRO A 285 -0.22 0.54 9.71
N TRP A 286 1.02 0.54 9.19
CA TRP A 286 1.99 1.62 9.46
C TRP A 286 1.86 2.84 8.55
N PHE A 287 1.24 2.68 7.38
CA PHE A 287 1.30 3.66 6.30
C PHE A 287 -0.09 4.05 5.76
N VAL A 288 -1.10 4.16 6.67
CA VAL A 288 -2.48 4.54 6.31
C VAL A 288 -2.58 6.06 6.20
N THR A 289 -1.76 6.64 5.33
CA THR A 289 -1.73 8.08 5.04
C THR A 289 -1.21 8.33 3.63
N LEU A 290 -1.09 9.60 3.24
CA LEU A 290 -0.48 10.00 1.97
C LEU A 290 1.04 9.83 2.05
N PHE A 291 1.58 9.01 1.15
CA PHE A 291 3.00 8.96 0.82
C PHE A 291 3.21 9.40 -0.63
N GLY A 292 4.26 10.20 -0.89
CA GLY A 292 4.55 10.71 -2.23
C GLY A 292 4.94 9.60 -3.18
N ARG A 293 6.01 8.86 -2.88
CA ARG A 293 6.52 7.74 -3.69
C ARG A 293 5.44 6.69 -3.93
N ASP A 294 4.84 6.19 -2.85
CA ASP A 294 3.88 5.08 -2.89
C ASP A 294 2.67 5.44 -3.76
N SER A 295 2.08 6.63 -3.54
CA SER A 295 0.92 7.08 -4.32
C SER A 295 1.26 7.19 -5.81
N LEU A 296 2.48 7.62 -6.16
CA LEU A 296 2.93 7.78 -7.54
C LEU A 296 3.24 6.43 -8.19
N VAL A 297 3.90 5.51 -7.48
CA VAL A 297 4.15 4.14 -7.98
C VAL A 297 2.83 3.41 -8.20
N VAL A 298 1.90 3.42 -7.22
CA VAL A 298 0.56 2.84 -7.37
C VAL A 298 -0.17 3.45 -8.57
N SER A 299 -0.03 4.76 -8.79
CA SER A 299 -0.64 5.43 -9.95
C SER A 299 -0.11 4.89 -11.28
N ILE A 300 1.20 4.63 -11.38
CA ILE A 300 1.79 4.00 -12.58
C ILE A 300 1.25 2.58 -12.75
N GLN A 301 1.29 1.78 -11.70
CA GLN A 301 0.91 0.37 -11.69
C GLN A 301 -0.56 0.14 -12.07
N THR A 302 -1.43 1.07 -11.69
CA THR A 302 -2.89 0.92 -11.84
C THR A 302 -3.47 1.77 -12.96
N MET A 303 -2.65 2.46 -13.75
CA MET A 303 -3.07 3.45 -14.75
C MET A 303 -4.10 2.91 -15.74
N SER A 304 -3.94 1.67 -16.20
CA SER A 304 -4.83 1.02 -17.17
C SER A 304 -6.23 0.70 -16.60
N GLY A 305 -6.33 0.49 -15.29
CA GLY A 305 -7.58 0.11 -14.63
C GLY A 305 -8.20 1.23 -13.79
N HIS A 306 -7.36 1.98 -13.09
CA HIS A 306 -7.77 2.93 -12.05
C HIS A 306 -7.00 4.27 -12.14
N PRO A 307 -7.10 5.02 -13.25
CA PRO A 307 -6.40 6.31 -13.39
C PRO A 307 -6.84 7.35 -12.35
N GLU A 308 -7.94 7.11 -11.63
CA GLU A 308 -8.45 7.95 -10.55
C GLU A 308 -7.42 8.12 -9.42
N PHE A 309 -6.60 7.12 -9.15
CA PHE A 309 -5.49 7.23 -8.19
C PHE A 309 -4.45 8.25 -8.64
N ALA A 310 -4.08 8.25 -9.93
CA ALA A 310 -3.16 9.24 -10.48
C ALA A 310 -3.73 10.67 -10.41
N VAL A 311 -5.01 10.83 -10.74
CA VAL A 311 -5.72 12.12 -10.64
C VAL A 311 -5.69 12.64 -9.20
N GLY A 312 -5.97 11.78 -8.22
CA GLY A 312 -5.97 12.15 -6.81
C GLY A 312 -4.58 12.44 -6.26
N ALA A 313 -3.61 11.57 -6.55
CA ALA A 313 -2.22 11.72 -6.11
C ALA A 313 -1.62 13.02 -6.66
N LEU A 314 -1.69 13.27 -7.96
CA LEU A 314 -1.19 14.50 -8.57
C LEU A 314 -1.86 15.74 -7.96
N ARG A 315 -3.18 15.72 -7.80
CA ARG A 315 -3.92 16.85 -7.21
C ARG A 315 -3.47 17.15 -5.78
N ARG A 316 -3.30 16.12 -4.97
CA ARG A 316 -2.94 16.29 -3.56
C ARG A 316 -1.48 16.68 -3.41
N LEU A 317 -0.58 16.02 -4.12
CA LEU A 317 0.86 16.30 -4.08
C LEU A 317 1.19 17.67 -4.65
N ALA A 318 0.53 18.11 -5.73
CA ALA A 318 0.70 19.45 -6.28
C ALA A 318 0.37 20.57 -5.27
N ARG A 319 -0.65 20.36 -4.42
CA ARG A 319 -1.00 21.31 -3.35
C ARG A 319 -0.02 21.33 -2.19
N LEU A 320 0.71 20.25 -2.00
CA LEU A 320 1.70 20.08 -0.94
C LEU A 320 3.13 20.29 -1.44
N GLN A 321 3.31 20.55 -2.75
CA GLN A 321 4.63 20.82 -3.32
C GLN A 321 5.29 21.99 -2.58
N ALA A 322 6.56 21.81 -2.20
CA ALA A 322 7.31 22.78 -1.44
C ALA A 322 7.47 24.12 -2.19
N THR A 323 7.29 25.21 -1.48
CA THR A 323 7.44 26.59 -2.00
C THR A 323 8.52 27.38 -1.28
N GLU A 324 9.05 26.85 -0.19
CA GLU A 324 10.06 27.48 0.67
C GLU A 324 11.14 26.47 1.05
N ASP A 325 12.24 26.95 1.63
CA ASP A 325 13.33 26.13 2.16
C ASP A 325 13.19 25.97 3.67
N ASP A 326 13.01 24.73 4.14
CA ASP A 326 12.95 24.37 5.56
C ASP A 326 13.82 23.13 5.81
N PRO A 327 15.05 23.29 6.30
CA PRO A 327 15.96 22.18 6.54
C PRO A 327 15.44 21.09 7.48
N GLU A 328 14.67 21.47 8.52
CA GLU A 328 14.15 20.50 9.49
C GLU A 328 13.12 19.55 8.88
N ARG A 329 12.46 19.96 7.81
CA ARG A 329 11.50 19.15 7.08
C ARG A 329 12.08 18.55 5.78
N ASP A 330 13.40 18.68 5.54
CA ASP A 330 14.05 18.38 4.26
C ASP A 330 13.33 19.01 3.05
N MET A 331 12.72 20.19 3.27
CA MET A 331 11.88 20.88 2.30
C MET A 331 12.72 21.86 1.49
N GLU A 332 12.58 21.80 0.19
CA GLU A 332 13.26 22.67 -0.78
C GLU A 332 12.27 23.05 -1.88
N PRO A 333 12.26 24.30 -2.40
CA PRO A 333 11.27 24.74 -3.38
C PRO A 333 11.18 23.83 -4.59
N GLY A 334 9.96 23.34 -4.91
CA GLY A 334 9.68 22.43 -6.02
C GLY A 334 9.62 20.95 -5.64
N LYS A 335 10.12 20.56 -4.45
CA LYS A 335 10.16 19.17 -4.00
C LYS A 335 8.77 18.63 -3.67
N ILE A 336 8.52 17.38 -3.97
CA ILE A 336 7.29 16.65 -3.61
C ILE A 336 7.46 16.01 -2.23
N PRO A 337 6.44 16.03 -1.35
CA PRO A 337 6.56 15.48 0.01
C PRO A 337 6.72 13.96 0.02
N HIS A 338 7.41 13.48 1.06
CA HIS A 338 7.50 12.05 1.36
C HIS A 338 6.21 11.53 2.01
N GLU A 339 5.81 12.15 3.13
CA GLU A 339 4.65 11.72 3.92
C GLU A 339 3.96 12.86 4.66
N VAL A 340 2.71 12.62 5.06
CA VAL A 340 1.93 13.55 5.89
C VAL A 340 1.36 12.80 7.08
N ARG A 341 1.76 13.16 8.30
CA ARG A 341 1.31 12.52 9.53
C ARG A 341 0.37 13.41 10.35
N HIS A 342 -0.46 12.77 11.17
CA HIS A 342 -1.51 13.41 11.95
C HIS A 342 -1.47 13.05 13.44
N GLY A 343 -0.52 12.20 13.86
CA GLY A 343 -0.31 11.77 15.24
C GLY A 343 0.22 12.87 16.16
N GLU A 344 0.37 12.53 17.41
CA GLU A 344 0.83 13.46 18.45
C GLU A 344 2.24 13.98 18.16
N LEU A 345 3.17 13.08 17.81
CA LEU A 345 4.57 13.43 17.59
C LEU A 345 4.73 14.45 16.46
N ALA A 346 3.99 14.24 15.36
CA ALA A 346 4.00 15.16 14.23
C ALA A 346 3.29 16.48 14.54
N LYS A 347 2.12 16.45 15.22
CA LYS A 347 1.34 17.66 15.53
C LYS A 347 1.99 18.58 16.55
N LEU A 348 2.76 18.04 17.48
CA LEU A 348 3.51 18.81 18.47
C LEU A 348 4.92 19.20 17.98
N GLY A 349 5.27 18.86 16.73
CA GLY A 349 6.57 19.20 16.15
C GLY A 349 7.75 18.43 16.77
N ILE A 350 7.48 17.29 17.42
CA ILE A 350 8.51 16.37 17.92
C ILE A 350 9.18 15.65 16.74
N LEU A 351 8.38 15.31 15.70
CA LEU A 351 8.85 14.82 14.41
C LEU A 351 8.40 15.76 13.29
N PRO A 352 9.21 15.99 12.24
CA PRO A 352 8.96 16.99 11.20
C PRO A 352 7.93 16.57 10.14
N PHE A 353 7.04 15.61 10.41
CA PHE A 353 6.26 14.88 9.41
C PHE A 353 4.88 15.49 9.03
N THR A 354 4.74 16.83 9.04
CA THR A 354 3.45 17.51 8.79
C THR A 354 3.46 18.61 7.71
N PRO A 355 3.78 18.43 6.43
CA PRO A 355 4.39 17.29 5.73
C PRO A 355 5.92 17.24 5.87
N TYR A 356 6.51 16.09 5.58
CA TYR A 356 7.95 15.85 5.50
C TYR A 356 8.37 15.58 4.06
N TYR A 357 9.57 16.08 3.67
CA TYR A 357 10.04 16.02 2.28
C TYR A 357 11.29 15.16 2.07
N GLY A 358 11.66 14.33 3.01
CA GLY A 358 12.81 13.45 2.95
C GLY A 358 12.65 12.28 1.96
N THR A 359 12.43 12.61 0.71
CA THR A 359 12.35 11.69 -0.43
C THR A 359 12.92 12.40 -1.66
N HIS A 360 13.70 11.70 -2.49
CA HIS A 360 14.27 12.28 -3.70
C HIS A 360 13.46 11.87 -4.94
N ASP A 361 13.07 10.60 -5.02
CA ASP A 361 12.42 9.98 -6.15
C ASP A 361 11.00 10.50 -6.45
N ALA A 362 10.23 10.86 -5.41
CA ALA A 362 8.85 11.33 -5.57
C ALA A 362 8.73 12.53 -6.52
N THR A 363 9.74 13.41 -6.57
CA THR A 363 9.72 14.60 -7.42
C THR A 363 9.82 14.23 -8.91
N SER A 364 10.71 13.30 -9.27
CA SER A 364 10.81 12.77 -10.63
C SER A 364 9.58 11.93 -10.99
N LEU A 365 9.11 11.08 -10.09
CA LEU A 365 7.91 10.24 -10.28
C LEU A 365 6.65 11.09 -10.51
N PHE A 366 6.53 12.28 -9.90
CA PHE A 366 5.42 13.18 -10.14
C PHE A 366 5.32 13.61 -11.61
N VAL A 367 6.44 13.93 -12.24
CA VAL A 367 6.52 14.27 -13.68
C VAL A 367 6.16 13.04 -14.53
N ILE A 368 6.70 11.88 -14.20
CA ILE A 368 6.45 10.61 -14.90
C ILE A 368 4.96 10.26 -14.88
N VAL A 369 4.31 10.35 -13.70
CA VAL A 369 2.87 10.05 -13.54
C VAL A 369 2.01 11.02 -14.35
N LEU A 370 2.35 12.32 -14.40
CA LEU A 370 1.61 13.28 -15.20
C LEU A 370 1.64 12.91 -16.69
N SER A 371 2.81 12.50 -17.21
CA SER A 371 2.95 12.05 -18.60
C SER A 371 2.10 10.81 -18.88
N HIS A 372 2.17 9.79 -18.01
CA HIS A 372 1.32 8.60 -18.15
C HIS A 372 -0.17 8.96 -18.14
N LEU A 373 -0.60 9.79 -17.18
CA LEU A 373 -2.00 10.20 -17.08
C LEU A 373 -2.47 10.93 -18.33
N PHE A 374 -1.65 11.82 -18.88
CA PHE A 374 -1.96 12.50 -20.16
C PHE A 374 -2.17 11.50 -21.28
N HIS A 375 -1.25 10.55 -21.47
CA HIS A 375 -1.36 9.57 -22.53
C HIS A 375 -2.60 8.67 -22.39
N TRP A 376 -3.01 8.35 -21.17
CA TRP A 376 -4.21 7.55 -20.89
C TRP A 376 -5.52 8.34 -21.00
N LEU A 377 -5.52 9.64 -20.73
CA LEU A 377 -6.73 10.46 -20.81
C LEU A 377 -6.88 11.17 -22.17
N GLY A 378 -5.81 11.46 -22.88
CA GLY A 378 -5.81 12.26 -24.10
C GLY A 378 -6.21 13.72 -23.88
N ASP A 379 -6.16 14.21 -22.65
CA ASP A 379 -6.66 15.53 -22.26
C ASP A 379 -5.51 16.50 -21.99
N VAL A 380 -5.24 17.40 -22.93
CA VAL A 380 -4.18 18.44 -22.82
C VAL A 380 -4.42 19.40 -21.64
N ASP A 381 -5.64 19.58 -21.19
CA ASP A 381 -5.92 20.46 -20.05
C ASP A 381 -5.36 19.91 -18.75
N VAL A 382 -5.16 18.60 -18.65
CA VAL A 382 -4.42 17.97 -17.54
C VAL A 382 -2.98 18.47 -17.51
N LEU A 383 -2.31 18.54 -18.67
CA LEU A 383 -0.94 19.07 -18.78
C LEU A 383 -0.88 20.53 -18.36
N ARG A 384 -1.75 21.38 -18.91
CA ARG A 384 -1.81 22.82 -18.61
C ARG A 384 -2.02 23.08 -17.11
N ARG A 385 -2.86 22.27 -16.48
CA ARG A 385 -3.18 22.39 -15.03
C ARG A 385 -1.96 22.20 -14.16
N TYR A 386 -1.13 21.20 -14.45
CA TYR A 386 0.01 20.83 -13.63
C TYR A 386 1.35 21.35 -14.17
N LEU A 387 1.35 22.12 -15.26
CA LEU A 387 2.57 22.66 -15.86
C LEU A 387 3.43 23.43 -14.86
N PRO A 388 2.88 24.36 -14.03
CA PRO A 388 3.69 25.07 -13.04
C PRO A 388 4.34 24.11 -12.01
N ASN A 389 3.65 23.03 -11.65
CA ASN A 389 4.15 22.07 -10.68
C ASN A 389 5.31 21.24 -11.26
N VAL A 390 5.20 20.77 -12.51
CA VAL A 390 6.28 19.99 -13.12
C VAL A 390 7.47 20.86 -13.50
N GLU A 391 7.26 22.14 -13.82
CA GLU A 391 8.36 23.10 -14.00
C GLU A 391 9.11 23.35 -12.67
N ALA A 392 8.40 23.51 -11.57
CA ALA A 392 9.00 23.64 -10.25
C ALA A 392 9.72 22.33 -9.82
N ALA A 393 9.13 21.16 -10.10
CA ALA A 393 9.77 19.86 -9.86
C ALA A 393 11.07 19.71 -10.66
N MET A 394 11.06 20.09 -11.95
CA MET A 394 12.25 20.02 -12.78
C MET A 394 13.32 21.02 -12.34
N ALA A 395 12.92 22.21 -11.92
CA ALA A 395 13.87 23.19 -11.35
C ALA A 395 14.49 22.67 -10.03
N TRP A 396 13.74 21.93 -9.25
CA TRP A 396 14.28 21.27 -8.06
C TRP A 396 15.28 20.16 -8.44
N ILE A 397 14.96 19.30 -9.40
CA ILE A 397 15.85 18.23 -9.91
C ILE A 397 17.17 18.84 -10.40
N ASP A 398 17.11 19.93 -11.18
CA ASP A 398 18.29 20.56 -11.79
C ASP A 398 19.14 21.37 -10.78
N ARG A 399 18.54 21.84 -9.65
CA ARG A 399 19.24 22.76 -8.73
C ARG A 399 19.57 22.14 -7.38
N TRP A 400 18.63 21.37 -6.83
CA TRP A 400 18.73 20.82 -5.47
C TRP A 400 19.01 19.34 -5.47
N GLY A 401 18.57 18.67 -6.52
CA GLY A 401 18.78 17.24 -6.72
C GLY A 401 20.22 16.90 -7.10
N ASP A 402 20.89 17.79 -7.81
CA ASP A 402 22.33 17.77 -8.10
C ASP A 402 23.03 18.74 -7.12
N ARG A 403 23.68 18.18 -6.09
CA ARG A 403 24.14 18.98 -4.94
C ARG A 403 25.52 19.60 -5.13
N ASP A 404 26.32 19.09 -6.04
CA ASP A 404 27.70 19.54 -6.30
C ASP A 404 27.95 19.91 -7.78
N ASP A 405 26.84 20.06 -8.54
CA ASP A 405 26.84 20.44 -9.97
C ASP A 405 27.60 19.47 -10.88
N ASP A 406 27.65 18.16 -10.49
CA ASP A 406 28.29 17.13 -11.31
C ASP A 406 27.33 16.46 -12.30
N GLY A 407 26.04 16.78 -12.26
CA GLY A 407 24.99 16.29 -13.15
C GLY A 407 24.26 15.04 -12.65
N LEU A 408 24.70 14.42 -11.55
CA LEU A 408 24.03 13.28 -10.92
C LEU A 408 23.05 13.74 -9.82
N GLN A 409 22.01 12.98 -9.64
CA GLN A 409 21.04 13.21 -8.58
C GLN A 409 21.51 12.61 -7.25
N GLU A 410 21.49 13.41 -6.19
CA GLU A 410 22.02 13.03 -4.88
C GLU A 410 21.11 13.45 -3.76
N TYR A 411 21.05 12.65 -2.71
CA TYR A 411 20.33 13.01 -1.50
C TYR A 411 21.24 13.07 -0.26
N LYS A 412 20.87 13.97 0.63
CA LYS A 412 21.40 14.06 1.98
C LYS A 412 20.35 14.74 2.86
N THR A 413 19.96 14.10 3.98
CA THR A 413 19.08 14.75 4.95
C THR A 413 19.74 15.98 5.55
N ARG A 414 18.94 17.03 5.75
CA ARG A 414 19.31 18.26 6.48
C ARG A 414 18.61 18.32 7.83
N SER A 415 17.62 17.46 8.06
CA SER A 415 16.84 17.35 9.27
C SER A 415 17.61 16.57 10.35
N SER A 416 17.49 17.03 11.59
CA SER A 416 18.03 16.30 12.75
C SER A 416 17.27 14.99 13.05
N HIS A 417 16.03 14.85 12.52
CA HIS A 417 15.15 13.69 12.66
C HIS A 417 14.79 13.05 11.32
N GLY A 418 15.49 13.43 10.25
CA GLY A 418 15.21 12.98 8.90
C GLY A 418 15.73 11.56 8.62
N TYR A 419 15.18 10.95 7.56
CA TYR A 419 15.66 9.66 7.10
C TYR A 419 17.07 9.77 6.49
N TYR A 420 17.95 8.83 6.86
CA TYR A 420 19.30 8.75 6.32
C TYR A 420 19.27 8.52 4.79
N ASN A 421 18.46 7.56 4.35
CA ASN A 421 18.23 7.29 2.94
C ASN A 421 16.92 7.90 2.48
N GLN A 422 16.92 8.53 1.27
CA GLN A 422 15.77 9.26 0.70
C GLN A 422 15.40 8.76 -0.71
N ALA A 423 15.83 7.54 -1.08
CA ALA A 423 15.40 6.80 -2.27
C ALA A 423 14.42 5.69 -1.88
N TRP A 424 14.02 4.80 -2.81
CA TRP A 424 13.01 3.80 -2.51
C TRP A 424 13.43 2.84 -1.37
N LYS A 425 14.74 2.56 -1.23
CA LYS A 425 15.32 1.85 -0.09
C LYS A 425 15.68 2.86 1.01
N ASP A 426 14.69 3.24 1.80
CA ASP A 426 14.80 4.34 2.77
C ASP A 426 15.18 3.89 4.19
N ALA A 427 15.32 2.58 4.47
CA ALA A 427 15.85 2.10 5.74
C ALA A 427 17.29 2.60 5.97
N GLY A 428 17.64 2.89 7.21
CA GLY A 428 18.93 3.51 7.57
C GLY A 428 20.16 2.68 7.18
N ASP A 429 19.99 1.36 7.08
CA ASP A 429 21.05 0.37 6.73
C ASP A 429 21.03 -0.06 5.25
N ALA A 430 20.20 0.55 4.41
CA ALA A 430 19.90 0.02 3.09
C ALA A 430 21.05 0.13 2.07
N ILE A 431 21.90 1.15 2.17
CA ILE A 431 22.94 1.44 1.18
C ILE A 431 24.31 1.23 1.81
N GLN A 432 24.96 0.12 1.40
CA GLN A 432 26.21 -0.35 1.97
C GLN A 432 27.26 -0.57 0.88
N HIS A 433 28.54 -0.37 1.22
CA HIS A 433 29.69 -0.80 0.43
C HIS A 433 29.88 -2.33 0.44
N ALA A 434 30.68 -2.84 -0.47
CA ALA A 434 30.97 -4.27 -0.61
C ALA A 434 31.52 -4.96 0.67
N ASP A 435 32.01 -4.20 1.63
CA ASP A 435 32.47 -4.68 2.93
C ASP A 435 31.38 -4.66 4.03
N GLY A 436 30.15 -4.26 3.67
CA GLY A 436 29.02 -4.13 4.60
C GLY A 436 29.00 -2.82 5.39
N THR A 437 29.92 -1.90 5.18
CA THR A 437 29.90 -0.58 5.82
C THR A 437 28.89 0.33 5.16
N LEU A 438 28.21 1.20 5.94
CA LEU A 438 27.28 2.18 5.41
C LEU A 438 28.00 3.17 4.49
N ALA A 439 27.40 3.45 3.35
CA ALA A 439 27.91 4.44 2.43
C ALA A 439 27.66 5.86 2.97
N PRO A 440 28.71 6.74 3.03
CA PRO A 440 28.56 8.07 3.57
C PRO A 440 27.79 9.01 2.62
N LEU A 441 26.95 9.87 3.20
CA LEU A 441 26.18 10.90 2.49
C LEU A 441 27.06 12.05 1.97
N PRO A 442 26.64 12.72 0.83
CA PRO A 442 25.46 12.48 0.01
C PRO A 442 25.57 11.20 -0.82
N LEU A 443 24.43 10.64 -1.26
CA LEU A 443 24.38 9.42 -2.05
C LEU A 443 23.72 9.64 -3.40
N ALA A 444 24.41 9.25 -4.48
CA ALA A 444 23.91 9.22 -5.85
C ALA A 444 23.53 7.78 -6.22
N VAL A 445 22.40 7.26 -5.74
CA VAL A 445 21.96 5.90 -6.08
C VAL A 445 21.45 5.83 -7.52
N CYS A 446 21.64 4.67 -8.16
CA CYS A 446 21.49 4.53 -9.61
C CYS A 446 20.04 4.75 -10.09
N GLU A 447 19.02 4.27 -9.38
CA GLU A 447 17.62 4.42 -9.79
C GLU A 447 17.15 5.88 -9.85
N LEU A 448 17.71 6.77 -9.02
CA LEU A 448 17.38 8.20 -9.06
C LEU A 448 17.81 8.83 -10.38
N GLN A 449 18.94 8.40 -10.92
CA GLN A 449 19.44 8.84 -12.22
C GLN A 449 18.47 8.41 -13.33
N GLY A 450 18.00 7.16 -13.27
CA GLY A 450 17.02 6.64 -14.20
C GLY A 450 15.71 7.43 -14.17
N TYR A 451 15.17 7.71 -12.97
CA TYR A 451 13.94 8.49 -12.84
C TYR A 451 14.09 9.94 -13.30
N ALA A 452 15.21 10.58 -13.02
CA ALA A 452 15.48 11.94 -13.52
C ALA A 452 15.59 11.96 -15.05
N TYR A 453 16.24 10.96 -15.66
CA TYR A 453 16.30 10.78 -17.09
C TYR A 453 14.89 10.63 -17.71
N ASP A 454 14.09 9.69 -17.22
CA ASP A 454 12.73 9.44 -17.73
C ASP A 454 11.82 10.67 -17.55
N ALA A 455 11.93 11.38 -16.41
CA ALA A 455 11.21 12.63 -16.17
C ALA A 455 11.56 13.71 -17.21
N LYS A 456 12.85 13.85 -17.56
CA LYS A 456 13.31 14.83 -18.58
C LYS A 456 12.79 14.46 -19.99
N VAL A 457 12.86 13.18 -20.38
CA VAL A 457 12.36 12.68 -21.68
C VAL A 457 10.84 12.92 -21.78
N ARG A 458 10.09 12.56 -20.75
CA ARG A 458 8.63 12.72 -20.69
C ARG A 458 8.19 14.18 -20.67
N LEU A 459 8.89 15.03 -19.93
CA LEU A 459 8.56 16.45 -19.92
C LEU A 459 8.90 17.12 -21.26
N ALA A 460 9.93 16.64 -21.98
CA ALA A 460 10.21 17.08 -23.34
C ALA A 460 9.05 16.74 -24.28
N ASP A 461 8.47 15.54 -24.21
CA ASP A 461 7.28 15.17 -24.97
C ASP A 461 6.08 16.07 -24.59
N ILE A 462 5.85 16.32 -23.29
CA ILE A 462 4.81 17.27 -22.83
C ILE A 462 5.00 18.67 -23.45
N TYR A 463 6.23 19.17 -23.50
CA TYR A 463 6.51 20.48 -24.10
C TYR A 463 6.23 20.50 -25.60
N ASP A 464 6.49 19.42 -26.34
CA ASP A 464 6.11 19.34 -27.75
C ASP A 464 4.57 19.39 -27.91
N ARG A 465 3.80 18.73 -27.01
CA ARG A 465 2.32 18.80 -27.01
C ARG A 465 1.79 20.20 -26.69
N LEU A 466 2.57 21.01 -25.99
CA LEU A 466 2.23 22.38 -25.60
C LEU A 466 2.82 23.44 -26.54
N ASP A 467 3.34 23.04 -27.71
CA ASP A 467 4.02 23.89 -28.70
C ASP A 467 5.20 24.71 -28.12
N ARG A 468 6.00 24.03 -27.28
CA ARG A 468 7.22 24.60 -26.67
C ARG A 468 8.51 23.87 -27.11
N PRO A 469 8.83 23.85 -28.38
CA PRO A 469 9.91 23.01 -28.92
C PRO A 469 11.32 23.42 -28.45
N ARG A 470 11.51 24.67 -27.99
CA ARG A 470 12.81 25.11 -27.42
C ARG A 470 13.06 24.43 -26.07
N ASP A 471 12.03 24.37 -25.21
CA ASP A 471 12.11 23.72 -23.90
C ASP A 471 12.26 22.20 -24.07
N ALA A 472 11.54 21.59 -25.01
CA ALA A 472 11.67 20.19 -25.35
C ALA A 472 13.11 19.83 -25.74
N ARG A 473 13.72 20.59 -26.67
CA ARG A 473 15.12 20.35 -27.08
C ARG A 473 16.11 20.50 -25.93
N ARG A 474 15.91 21.50 -25.06
CA ARG A 474 16.75 21.68 -23.85
C ARG A 474 16.72 20.45 -22.96
N LEU A 475 15.55 19.93 -22.66
CA LEU A 475 15.40 18.73 -21.80
C LEU A 475 15.97 17.48 -22.44
N ARG A 476 15.76 17.26 -23.75
CA ARG A 476 16.40 16.14 -24.48
C ARG A 476 17.91 16.20 -24.41
N SER A 477 18.48 17.41 -24.57
CA SER A 477 19.94 17.59 -24.41
C SER A 477 20.41 17.30 -22.97
N GLN A 478 19.64 17.66 -21.96
CA GLN A 478 19.97 17.33 -20.58
C GLN A 478 19.85 15.82 -20.33
N ALA A 479 18.78 15.17 -20.84
CA ALA A 479 18.61 13.73 -20.76
C ALA A 479 19.74 12.96 -21.43
N ALA A 480 20.19 13.40 -22.63
CA ALA A 480 21.30 12.79 -23.34
C ALA A 480 22.62 12.88 -22.54
N ARG A 481 22.90 14.04 -21.93
CA ARG A 481 24.11 14.17 -21.07
C ARG A 481 24.03 13.24 -19.85
N LEU A 482 22.87 13.16 -19.19
CA LEU A 482 22.68 12.25 -18.04
C LEU A 482 22.80 10.78 -18.47
N PHE A 483 22.30 10.42 -19.65
CA PHE A 483 22.47 9.09 -20.24
C PHE A 483 23.95 8.74 -20.40
N ASP A 484 24.74 9.61 -21.04
CA ASP A 484 26.19 9.39 -21.27
C ASP A 484 26.91 9.25 -19.92
N GLN A 485 26.64 10.15 -18.98
CA GLN A 485 27.28 10.22 -17.68
C GLN A 485 27.00 8.98 -16.81
N VAL A 486 25.74 8.53 -16.74
CA VAL A 486 25.36 7.32 -16.00
C VAL A 486 26.03 6.09 -16.60
N ASN A 487 26.07 5.99 -17.92
CA ASN A 487 26.67 4.85 -18.61
C ASN A 487 28.19 4.85 -18.59
N GLU A 488 28.83 6.00 -18.35
CA GLU A 488 30.27 6.12 -18.16
C GLU A 488 30.65 5.87 -16.70
N GLN A 489 29.98 6.51 -15.72
CA GLN A 489 30.41 6.54 -14.33
C GLN A 489 29.83 5.41 -13.46
N LEU A 490 28.62 4.93 -13.75
CA LEU A 490 27.94 3.92 -12.93
C LEU A 490 28.01 2.51 -13.51
N TRP A 491 28.48 2.33 -14.73
CA TRP A 491 28.61 1.00 -15.31
C TRP A 491 29.73 0.20 -14.67
N TRP A 492 29.40 -1.00 -14.18
CA TRP A 492 30.32 -1.96 -13.56
C TRP A 492 30.58 -3.11 -14.53
N GLU A 493 31.68 -2.99 -15.29
CA GLU A 493 32.01 -3.88 -16.40
C GLU A 493 32.19 -5.35 -15.94
N GLU A 494 32.85 -5.56 -14.79
CA GLU A 494 33.17 -6.88 -14.28
C GLU A 494 31.91 -7.67 -13.89
N GLU A 495 30.90 -7.01 -13.31
CA GLU A 495 29.63 -7.62 -12.93
C GLU A 495 28.58 -7.58 -14.04
N GLY A 496 28.81 -6.82 -15.11
CA GLY A 496 27.84 -6.64 -16.20
C GLY A 496 26.54 -5.95 -15.77
N THR A 497 26.65 -5.05 -14.79
CA THR A 497 25.53 -4.30 -14.23
C THR A 497 25.97 -2.88 -13.83
N TYR A 498 25.17 -2.17 -13.07
CA TYR A 498 25.52 -0.85 -12.56
C TYR A 498 25.88 -0.93 -11.08
N TYR A 499 26.83 -0.09 -10.64
CA TYR A 499 27.06 0.16 -9.22
C TYR A 499 25.74 0.59 -8.58
N LEU A 500 25.55 0.23 -7.30
CA LEU A 500 24.37 0.68 -6.55
C LEU A 500 24.27 2.22 -6.52
N GLY A 501 25.42 2.90 -6.62
CA GLY A 501 25.53 4.34 -6.71
C GLY A 501 26.94 4.83 -6.44
N LEU A 502 27.08 6.13 -6.18
CA LEU A 502 28.28 6.77 -5.68
C LEU A 502 28.04 7.32 -4.27
N ASP A 503 29.05 7.22 -3.42
CA ASP A 503 29.03 7.80 -2.07
C ASP A 503 29.42 9.31 -2.07
N GLY A 504 29.41 9.93 -0.91
CA GLY A 504 29.74 11.34 -0.72
C GLY A 504 31.16 11.76 -1.12
N SER A 505 32.03 10.79 -1.41
CA SER A 505 33.38 11.01 -1.95
C SER A 505 33.48 10.60 -3.42
N LYS A 506 32.33 10.34 -4.07
CA LYS A 506 32.22 9.82 -5.45
C LYS A 506 32.84 8.44 -5.65
N LYS A 507 33.00 7.67 -4.56
CA LYS A 507 33.46 6.29 -4.62
C LYS A 507 32.32 5.37 -5.03
N PRO A 508 32.52 4.47 -6.04
CA PRO A 508 31.49 3.51 -6.42
C PRO A 508 31.09 2.57 -5.28
N ILE A 509 29.78 2.43 -5.11
CA ILE A 509 29.19 1.49 -4.15
C ILE A 509 29.03 0.15 -4.86
N LYS A 510 30.02 -0.73 -4.66
CA LYS A 510 30.14 -2.03 -5.32
C LYS A 510 29.27 -3.09 -4.66
N SER A 511 27.94 -2.87 -4.71
CA SER A 511 26.94 -3.77 -4.15
C SER A 511 25.93 -4.12 -5.23
N VAL A 512 25.74 -5.41 -5.48
CA VAL A 512 24.78 -5.89 -6.49
C VAL A 512 23.39 -5.95 -5.86
N ALA A 513 22.46 -5.21 -6.44
CA ALA A 513 21.13 -4.98 -5.89
C ALA A 513 20.07 -4.86 -7.00
N SER A 514 18.80 -5.03 -6.64
CA SER A 514 17.67 -4.91 -7.57
C SER A 514 17.52 -3.53 -8.22
N ASN A 515 18.11 -2.49 -7.63
CA ASN A 515 18.06 -1.09 -8.12
C ASN A 515 18.46 -0.94 -9.60
N ALA A 516 19.40 -1.77 -10.10
CA ALA A 516 19.80 -1.74 -11.51
C ALA A 516 18.64 -2.06 -12.49
N GLY A 517 17.62 -2.82 -12.04
CA GLY A 517 16.42 -3.12 -12.82
C GLY A 517 15.55 -1.88 -13.07
N HIS A 518 15.58 -0.89 -12.17
CA HIS A 518 14.89 0.39 -12.36
C HIS A 518 15.48 1.24 -13.46
N LEU A 519 16.76 1.07 -13.77
CA LEU A 519 17.41 1.71 -14.94
C LEU A 519 16.84 1.15 -16.24
N LEU A 520 16.57 -0.15 -16.33
CA LEU A 520 15.86 -0.74 -17.47
C LEU A 520 14.43 -0.17 -17.58
N PHE A 521 13.71 -0.09 -16.48
CA PHE A 521 12.37 0.52 -16.45
C PHE A 521 12.38 1.95 -16.99
N SER A 522 13.35 2.75 -16.58
CA SER A 522 13.51 4.16 -17.02
C SER A 522 13.98 4.30 -18.46
N GLY A 523 14.60 3.27 -19.06
CA GLY A 523 15.11 3.30 -20.43
C GLY A 523 16.46 3.97 -20.60
N ILE A 524 17.23 4.16 -19.52
CA ILE A 524 18.56 4.79 -19.55
C ILE A 524 19.69 3.79 -19.88
N VAL A 525 19.39 2.50 -19.94
CA VAL A 525 20.37 1.46 -20.24
C VAL A 525 20.56 1.36 -21.76
N PRO A 526 21.81 1.38 -22.29
CA PRO A 526 22.06 1.09 -23.70
C PRO A 526 21.58 -0.32 -24.07
N PRO A 527 20.95 -0.52 -25.24
CA PRO A 527 20.41 -1.83 -25.63
C PRO A 527 21.44 -2.97 -25.58
N GLU A 528 22.69 -2.71 -25.90
CA GLU A 528 23.80 -3.68 -25.89
C GLU A 528 24.19 -4.13 -24.47
N ARG A 529 23.87 -3.34 -23.45
CA ARG A 529 24.12 -3.68 -22.03
C ARG A 529 22.95 -4.38 -21.36
N ALA A 530 21.73 -4.20 -21.89
CA ALA A 530 20.51 -4.66 -21.25
C ALA A 530 20.53 -6.17 -20.94
N GLY A 531 21.01 -7.00 -21.87
CA GLY A 531 21.09 -8.45 -21.68
C GLY A 531 22.02 -8.86 -20.55
N ARG A 532 23.10 -8.11 -20.30
CA ARG A 532 24.03 -8.37 -19.19
C ARG A 532 23.38 -8.01 -17.86
N VAL A 533 22.69 -6.87 -17.79
CA VAL A 533 21.95 -6.46 -16.58
C VAL A 533 20.86 -7.47 -16.24
N VAL A 534 20.07 -7.93 -17.22
CA VAL A 534 19.05 -8.96 -17.03
C VAL A 534 19.68 -10.26 -16.52
N ALA A 535 20.74 -10.76 -17.14
CA ALA A 535 21.44 -11.96 -16.71
C ALA A 535 21.95 -11.85 -15.27
N ARG A 536 22.50 -10.68 -14.88
CA ARG A 536 23.01 -10.44 -13.54
C ARG A 536 21.90 -10.41 -12.48
N LEU A 537 20.78 -9.79 -12.77
CA LEU A 537 19.63 -9.73 -11.87
C LEU A 537 18.94 -11.10 -11.71
N MET A 538 19.06 -11.99 -12.69
CA MET A 538 18.50 -13.34 -12.67
C MET A 538 19.48 -14.40 -12.15
N ALA A 539 20.68 -14.01 -11.72
CA ALA A 539 21.66 -14.93 -11.13
C ALA A 539 21.23 -15.42 -9.74
N ASP A 540 21.70 -16.59 -9.32
CA ASP A 540 21.21 -17.33 -8.15
C ASP A 540 21.37 -16.56 -6.82
N ASP A 541 22.35 -15.67 -6.74
CA ASP A 541 22.56 -14.82 -5.57
C ASP A 541 21.48 -13.72 -5.42
N LEU A 542 20.86 -13.30 -6.51
CA LEU A 542 19.72 -12.36 -6.50
C LEU A 542 18.39 -13.07 -6.71
N TRP A 543 18.30 -14.05 -7.61
CA TRP A 543 17.07 -14.76 -7.91
C TRP A 543 16.78 -15.82 -6.83
N SER A 544 15.79 -15.55 -5.96
CA SER A 544 15.38 -16.48 -4.89
C SER A 544 14.50 -17.64 -5.36
N GLY A 545 13.95 -17.57 -6.58
CA GLY A 545 12.88 -18.45 -7.06
C GLY A 545 11.47 -17.92 -6.73
N TRP A 546 11.33 -17.02 -5.78
CA TRP A 546 10.11 -16.26 -5.47
C TRP A 546 10.12 -14.85 -6.06
N GLY A 547 11.29 -14.35 -6.44
CA GLY A 547 11.54 -13.04 -6.99
C GLY A 547 13.01 -12.66 -6.84
N ILE A 548 13.35 -11.48 -7.34
CA ILE A 548 14.66 -10.86 -7.21
C ILE A 548 14.78 -10.25 -5.80
N ARG A 549 15.85 -10.57 -5.10
CA ARG A 549 16.19 -10.02 -3.79
C ARG A 549 16.66 -8.56 -3.92
N THR A 550 16.42 -7.79 -2.89
CA THR A 550 16.87 -6.40 -2.82
C THR A 550 18.40 -6.27 -2.78
N LEU A 551 19.11 -7.28 -2.29
CA LEU A 551 20.58 -7.34 -2.22
C LEU A 551 21.05 -8.76 -2.50
N SER A 552 22.19 -8.90 -3.17
CA SER A 552 22.84 -10.18 -3.43
C SER A 552 23.11 -10.96 -2.13
N SER A 553 22.82 -12.27 -2.13
CA SER A 553 23.09 -13.14 -0.99
C SER A 553 24.59 -13.35 -0.69
N GLU A 554 25.46 -12.96 -1.61
CA GLU A 554 26.92 -12.98 -1.44
C GLU A 554 27.45 -11.73 -0.73
N HIS A 555 26.60 -10.70 -0.56
CA HIS A 555 27.00 -9.47 0.10
C HIS A 555 27.10 -9.66 1.64
N PRO A 556 28.16 -9.15 2.31
CA PRO A 556 28.33 -9.31 3.78
C PRO A 556 27.14 -8.76 4.61
N GLY A 557 26.48 -7.72 4.13
CA GLY A 557 25.30 -7.13 4.77
C GLY A 557 23.97 -7.83 4.41
N TYR A 558 24.01 -8.94 3.66
CA TYR A 558 22.81 -9.66 3.28
C TYR A 558 22.14 -10.29 4.50
N ASN A 559 20.83 -10.04 4.61
CA ASN A 559 19.97 -10.72 5.57
C ASN A 559 18.57 -10.90 4.94
N PRO A 560 18.12 -12.16 4.67
CA PRO A 560 16.84 -12.42 4.05
C PRO A 560 15.64 -11.92 4.86
N PHE A 561 15.83 -11.53 6.11
CA PHE A 561 14.84 -10.94 7.01
C PHE A 561 15.05 -9.44 7.25
N SER A 562 15.96 -8.78 6.56
CA SER A 562 16.14 -7.32 6.65
C SER A 562 15.28 -6.61 5.60
N TYR A 563 14.69 -5.49 5.99
CA TYR A 563 13.71 -4.73 5.23
C TYR A 563 14.17 -4.41 3.79
N HIS A 564 15.43 -3.93 3.60
CA HIS A 564 15.95 -3.56 2.28
C HIS A 564 17.26 -4.28 1.88
N THR A 565 17.78 -5.20 2.70
CA THR A 565 19.09 -5.84 2.45
C THR A 565 19.01 -7.35 2.29
N GLY A 566 17.96 -7.85 1.62
CA GLY A 566 17.87 -9.27 1.27
C GLY A 566 16.47 -9.83 1.02
N THR A 567 15.41 -9.10 1.35
CA THR A 567 14.01 -9.47 1.12
C THR A 567 13.59 -9.37 -0.34
N VAL A 568 12.40 -9.90 -0.66
CA VAL A 568 11.74 -9.78 -1.97
C VAL A 568 10.53 -8.86 -1.84
N TRP A 569 10.46 -7.84 -2.71
CA TRP A 569 9.38 -6.85 -2.75
C TRP A 569 8.56 -7.02 -4.04
N PRO A 570 7.26 -7.27 -3.95
CA PRO A 570 6.42 -7.41 -5.14
C PRO A 570 6.46 -6.21 -6.09
N HIS A 571 6.44 -4.98 -5.56
CA HIS A 571 6.47 -3.77 -6.38
C HIS A 571 7.81 -3.58 -7.11
N ASP A 572 8.93 -3.82 -6.42
CA ASP A 572 10.28 -3.75 -6.99
C ASP A 572 10.42 -4.74 -8.15
N ASN A 573 9.99 -6.00 -7.92
CA ASN A 573 9.97 -7.05 -8.92
C ASN A 573 9.08 -6.70 -10.13
N ALA A 574 7.94 -6.05 -9.92
CA ALA A 574 7.07 -5.62 -11.01
C ALA A 574 7.71 -4.50 -11.85
N ILE A 575 8.42 -3.56 -11.22
CA ILE A 575 9.17 -2.50 -11.92
C ILE A 575 10.31 -3.13 -12.72
N VAL A 576 11.07 -4.06 -12.14
CA VAL A 576 12.14 -4.78 -12.82
C VAL A 576 11.59 -5.59 -14.00
N ALA A 577 10.47 -6.32 -13.83
CA ALA A 577 9.82 -7.07 -14.91
C ALA A 577 9.36 -6.17 -16.05
N ALA A 578 8.79 -4.99 -15.73
CA ALA A 578 8.43 -4.00 -16.75
C ALA A 578 9.65 -3.46 -17.50
N GLY A 579 10.77 -3.29 -16.79
CA GLY A 579 12.07 -2.96 -17.40
C GLY A 579 12.55 -4.07 -18.37
N PHE A 580 12.49 -5.32 -17.94
CA PHE A 580 12.85 -6.46 -18.80
C PHE A 580 11.96 -6.52 -20.05
N HIS A 581 10.66 -6.38 -19.88
CA HIS A 581 9.70 -6.37 -20.99
C HIS A 581 9.98 -5.24 -21.98
N ARG A 582 10.31 -4.04 -21.50
CA ARG A 582 10.67 -2.87 -22.34
C ARG A 582 11.83 -3.15 -23.28
N TYR A 583 12.79 -3.96 -22.86
CA TYR A 583 13.98 -4.34 -23.66
C TYR A 583 13.82 -5.68 -24.40
N GLY A 584 12.62 -6.26 -24.44
CA GLY A 584 12.32 -7.49 -25.18
C GLY A 584 12.65 -8.80 -24.44
N PHE A 585 13.05 -8.75 -23.16
CA PHE A 585 13.32 -9.94 -22.34
C PHE A 585 12.01 -10.49 -21.73
N HIS A 586 11.09 -10.90 -22.61
CA HIS A 586 9.74 -11.30 -22.23
C HIS A 586 9.70 -12.60 -21.41
N ALA A 587 10.62 -13.52 -21.64
CA ALA A 587 10.71 -14.79 -20.90
C ALA A 587 11.08 -14.56 -19.42
N GLU A 588 12.08 -13.72 -19.18
CA GLU A 588 12.54 -13.36 -17.83
C GLU A 588 11.49 -12.50 -17.11
N ALA A 589 10.83 -11.57 -17.78
CA ALA A 589 9.72 -10.81 -17.25
C ALA A 589 8.55 -11.73 -16.85
N ALA A 590 8.18 -12.69 -17.70
CA ALA A 590 7.15 -13.68 -17.42
C ALA A 590 7.54 -14.63 -16.27
N ARG A 591 8.83 -14.93 -16.09
CA ARG A 591 9.35 -15.73 -14.96
C ARG A 591 9.15 -14.99 -13.63
N ILE A 592 9.43 -13.68 -13.58
CA ILE A 592 9.16 -12.85 -12.40
C ILE A 592 7.66 -12.79 -12.12
N ALA A 593 6.84 -12.55 -13.14
CA ALA A 593 5.38 -12.50 -12.99
C ALA A 593 4.84 -13.83 -12.43
N ARG A 594 5.27 -14.98 -12.96
CA ARG A 594 4.88 -16.30 -12.47
C ARG A 594 5.23 -16.50 -11.01
N ALA A 595 6.47 -16.18 -10.62
CA ALA A 595 6.93 -16.32 -9.23
C ALA A 595 6.09 -15.46 -8.27
N THR A 596 5.71 -14.24 -8.70
CA THR A 596 4.85 -13.34 -7.93
C THR A 596 3.44 -13.93 -7.76
N PHE A 597 2.82 -14.50 -8.80
CA PHE A 597 1.52 -15.16 -8.70
C PHE A 597 1.58 -16.44 -7.88
N ASP A 598 2.65 -17.24 -8.03
CA ASP A 598 2.87 -18.45 -7.20
C ASP A 598 3.00 -18.07 -5.71
N ALA A 599 3.67 -16.95 -5.40
CA ALA A 599 3.76 -16.44 -4.03
C ALA A 599 2.38 -15.98 -3.53
N ALA A 600 1.63 -15.22 -4.33
CA ALA A 600 0.29 -14.77 -3.98
C ALA A 600 -0.64 -15.96 -3.64
N GLU A 601 -0.57 -17.05 -4.39
CA GLU A 601 -1.37 -18.25 -4.12
C GLU A 601 -1.09 -18.89 -2.75
N ARG A 602 0.12 -18.70 -2.21
CA ARG A 602 0.53 -19.24 -0.91
C ARG A 602 0.15 -18.34 0.26
N PHE A 603 -0.04 -17.04 0.03
CA PHE A 603 -0.49 -16.12 1.06
C PHE A 603 -2.01 -16.21 1.27
N GLN A 604 -2.43 -15.94 2.51
CA GLN A 604 -3.84 -15.94 2.89
C GLN A 604 -4.66 -15.02 1.97
N ALA A 605 -5.81 -15.50 1.50
CA ALA A 605 -6.70 -14.82 0.58
C ALA A 605 -6.06 -14.43 -0.78
N ASN A 606 -4.97 -15.07 -1.20
CA ASN A 606 -4.17 -14.73 -2.37
C ASN A 606 -3.63 -13.28 -2.34
N ARG A 607 -3.37 -12.73 -1.16
CA ARG A 607 -2.95 -11.36 -0.89
C ARG A 607 -1.45 -11.26 -0.73
N LEU A 608 -0.79 -10.52 -1.62
CA LEU A 608 0.61 -10.22 -1.47
C LEU A 608 0.84 -9.25 -0.30
N PRO A 609 1.78 -9.54 0.60
CA PRO A 609 2.24 -8.58 1.59
C PRO A 609 3.13 -7.52 0.93
N GLU A 610 3.47 -6.47 1.67
CA GLU A 610 4.44 -5.46 1.26
C GLU A 610 5.74 -6.06 0.76
N LEU A 611 6.29 -7.00 1.53
CA LEU A 611 7.52 -7.76 1.26
C LEU A 611 7.48 -9.10 1.98
N PHE A 612 8.36 -9.98 1.60
CA PHE A 612 8.59 -11.25 2.28
C PHE A 612 10.08 -11.65 2.25
N ALA A 613 10.45 -12.63 3.08
CA ALA A 613 11.85 -13.02 3.25
C ALA A 613 12.47 -13.52 1.93
N GLY A 614 13.73 -13.15 1.71
CA GLY A 614 14.50 -13.52 0.51
C GLY A 614 15.10 -14.92 0.52
N LEU A 615 14.45 -15.87 1.20
CA LEU A 615 14.89 -17.26 1.25
C LEU A 615 14.74 -17.95 -0.11
N VAL A 616 15.59 -18.93 -0.39
CA VAL A 616 15.56 -19.70 -1.64
C VAL A 616 14.28 -20.55 -1.70
N ARG A 617 13.64 -20.57 -2.87
CA ARG A 617 12.52 -21.45 -3.15
C ARG A 617 13.03 -22.86 -3.45
N GLU A 618 12.70 -23.77 -2.58
CA GLU A 618 12.87 -25.21 -2.79
C GLU A 618 11.53 -25.86 -3.18
N GLU A 619 11.58 -27.13 -3.61
CA GLU A 619 10.43 -27.81 -4.20
C GLU A 619 9.19 -27.92 -3.29
N SER A 620 9.40 -27.98 -1.98
CA SER A 620 8.32 -28.09 -0.96
C SER A 620 8.14 -26.86 -0.08
N THR A 621 8.74 -25.72 -0.43
CA THR A 621 8.72 -24.51 0.40
C THR A 621 7.61 -23.54 0.00
N PHE A 622 7.41 -22.56 0.84
CA PHE A 622 6.48 -21.44 0.66
C PHE A 622 7.20 -20.12 0.98
N PRO A 623 6.72 -18.97 0.49
CA PRO A 623 7.31 -17.69 0.84
C PRO A 623 7.15 -17.43 2.34
N VAL A 624 8.21 -16.98 3.00
CA VAL A 624 8.21 -16.71 4.44
C VAL A 624 7.86 -15.25 4.66
N GLN A 625 6.85 -14.99 5.47
CA GLN A 625 6.41 -13.65 5.77
C GLN A 625 7.48 -12.83 6.51
N TYR A 626 7.62 -11.56 6.13
CA TYR A 626 8.40 -10.58 6.90
C TYR A 626 7.59 -10.10 8.11
N LEU A 627 8.20 -10.11 9.29
CA LEU A 627 7.56 -9.61 10.50
C LEU A 627 7.38 -8.09 10.43
N GLY A 628 6.13 -7.63 10.53
CA GLY A 628 5.80 -6.21 10.45
C GLY A 628 5.53 -5.67 9.03
N ALA A 629 5.50 -6.55 8.00
CA ALA A 629 5.04 -6.16 6.67
C ALA A 629 3.61 -5.62 6.73
N ASN A 630 3.34 -4.59 5.93
CA ASN A 630 1.98 -4.12 5.75
C ASN A 630 1.16 -5.10 4.92
N VAL A 631 -0.08 -5.38 5.37
CA VAL A 631 -1.03 -6.29 4.73
C VAL A 631 -2.45 -5.78 4.99
N PRO A 632 -3.14 -5.20 3.98
CA PRO A 632 -2.73 -4.96 2.61
C PRO A 632 -1.71 -3.83 2.43
N GLN A 633 -1.02 -3.86 1.27
CA GLN A 633 -0.12 -2.80 0.82
C GLN A 633 -0.47 -2.41 -0.63
N ALA A 634 -0.63 -1.13 -0.91
CA ALA A 634 -1.16 -0.65 -2.19
C ALA A 634 -0.25 -0.98 -3.38
N TRP A 635 1.06 -0.78 -3.27
CA TRP A 635 1.98 -1.11 -4.37
C TRP A 635 2.22 -2.63 -4.54
N ALA A 636 1.98 -3.44 -3.50
CA ALA A 636 1.96 -4.90 -3.66
C ALA A 636 0.68 -5.37 -4.38
N ALA A 637 -0.46 -4.75 -4.11
CA ALA A 637 -1.68 -4.97 -4.87
C ALA A 637 -1.55 -4.43 -6.30
N GLY A 638 -1.03 -3.21 -6.47
CA GLY A 638 -0.83 -2.56 -7.76
C GLY A 638 0.10 -3.36 -8.68
N CYS A 639 1.12 -4.07 -8.13
CA CYS A 639 2.03 -4.88 -8.93
C CYS A 639 1.31 -5.99 -9.71
N VAL A 640 0.23 -6.56 -9.19
CA VAL A 640 -0.57 -7.58 -9.89
C VAL A 640 -1.20 -6.99 -11.16
N ILE A 641 -1.74 -5.77 -11.06
CA ILE A 641 -2.33 -5.07 -12.22
C ILE A 641 -1.24 -4.71 -13.23
N GLN A 642 -0.09 -4.23 -12.77
CA GLN A 642 1.06 -3.91 -13.61
C GLN A 642 1.57 -5.14 -14.36
N LEU A 643 1.75 -6.28 -13.69
CA LEU A 643 2.24 -7.51 -14.31
C LEU A 643 1.26 -8.05 -15.35
N VAL A 644 -0.05 -8.04 -15.09
CA VAL A 644 -1.07 -8.44 -16.08
C VAL A 644 -1.06 -7.49 -17.28
N SER A 645 -1.03 -6.18 -17.05
CA SER A 645 -0.98 -5.18 -18.13
C SER A 645 0.29 -5.31 -18.97
N MET A 646 1.43 -5.59 -18.34
CA MET A 646 2.71 -5.86 -19.00
C MET A 646 2.65 -7.11 -19.88
N LEU A 647 2.15 -8.24 -19.37
CA LEU A 647 2.01 -9.49 -20.15
C LEU A 647 1.04 -9.33 -21.34
N ALA A 648 -0.01 -8.51 -21.14
CA ALA A 648 -0.94 -8.16 -22.20
C ALA A 648 -0.38 -7.10 -23.17
N GLY A 649 0.76 -6.49 -22.85
CA GLY A 649 1.41 -5.46 -23.68
C GLY A 649 0.55 -4.21 -23.86
N ILE A 650 -0.22 -3.81 -22.84
CA ILE A 650 -1.18 -2.69 -22.93
C ILE A 650 -0.50 -1.39 -22.54
N ASP A 651 -0.46 -0.43 -23.47
CA ASP A 651 0.01 0.93 -23.25
C ASP A 651 -0.88 1.93 -24.01
N ALA A 652 -0.89 3.18 -23.59
CA ALA A 652 -1.62 4.24 -24.25
C ALA A 652 -0.68 5.38 -24.67
N ARG A 653 -0.97 5.94 -25.85
CA ARG A 653 -0.27 7.12 -26.38
C ARG A 653 -1.26 8.10 -26.97
N SER A 654 -1.09 9.35 -26.61
CA SER A 654 -1.82 10.47 -27.19
C SER A 654 -0.83 11.43 -27.83
N ASP A 655 -1.04 11.71 -29.11
CA ASP A 655 -0.18 12.57 -29.91
C ASP A 655 -1.00 13.56 -30.76
N ALA A 656 -0.37 14.29 -31.66
CA ALA A 656 -1.05 15.26 -32.53
C ALA A 656 -2.05 14.58 -33.50
N ASP A 657 -1.79 13.31 -33.82
CA ASP A 657 -2.59 12.52 -34.77
C ASP A 657 -3.74 11.77 -34.11
N GLY A 658 -3.83 11.85 -32.77
CA GLY A 658 -4.89 11.23 -31.99
C GLY A 658 -4.41 10.41 -30.80
N SER A 659 -5.34 9.70 -30.18
CA SER A 659 -5.07 8.86 -29.01
C SER A 659 -5.24 7.38 -29.36
N ARG A 660 -4.29 6.54 -28.96
CA ARG A 660 -4.26 5.12 -29.28
C ARG A 660 -3.97 4.27 -28.06
N ILE A 661 -4.58 3.09 -27.99
CA ILE A 661 -4.23 2.03 -27.08
C ILE A 661 -3.47 0.97 -27.87
N TYR A 662 -2.22 0.78 -27.54
CA TYR A 662 -1.36 -0.24 -28.13
C TYR A 662 -1.50 -1.54 -27.34
N VAL A 663 -1.56 -2.67 -28.07
CA VAL A 663 -1.66 -4.00 -27.48
C VAL A 663 -0.67 -4.93 -28.17
N ASP A 664 0.41 -5.24 -27.46
CA ASP A 664 1.51 -6.11 -27.94
C ASP A 664 1.74 -7.26 -26.97
N PRO A 665 0.86 -8.28 -26.99
CA PRO A 665 0.86 -9.31 -25.95
C PRO A 665 2.08 -10.24 -26.09
N ALA A 666 2.72 -10.49 -24.93
CA ALA A 666 3.77 -11.48 -24.74
C ALA A 666 3.31 -12.50 -23.67
N LEU A 667 2.18 -13.19 -23.95
CA LEU A 667 1.61 -14.15 -23.01
C LEU A 667 2.46 -15.43 -22.97
N PRO A 668 2.86 -15.89 -21.78
CA PRO A 668 3.59 -17.15 -21.63
C PRO A 668 2.65 -18.38 -21.70
N ASP A 669 3.24 -19.57 -21.90
CA ASP A 669 2.49 -20.83 -22.00
C ASP A 669 1.59 -21.15 -20.79
N TRP A 670 1.96 -20.66 -19.60
CA TRP A 670 1.17 -20.83 -18.39
C TRP A 670 -0.03 -19.87 -18.29
N LEU A 671 -0.13 -18.89 -19.21
CA LEU A 671 -1.23 -17.91 -19.32
C LEU A 671 -1.55 -17.66 -20.81
N PRO A 672 -1.99 -18.67 -21.59
CA PRO A 672 -2.18 -18.53 -23.05
C PRO A 672 -3.37 -17.64 -23.43
N GLU A 673 -4.30 -17.39 -22.50
CA GLU A 673 -5.51 -16.62 -22.76
C GLU A 673 -5.83 -15.69 -21.58
N LEU A 674 -6.24 -14.47 -21.90
CA LEU A 674 -6.83 -13.54 -20.94
C LEU A 674 -7.85 -12.62 -21.62
N SER A 675 -8.84 -12.18 -20.82
CA SER A 675 -9.78 -11.14 -21.20
C SER A 675 -9.82 -10.10 -20.09
N ILE A 676 -9.66 -8.83 -20.43
CA ILE A 676 -9.75 -7.71 -19.49
C ILE A 676 -10.92 -6.84 -19.91
N ALA A 677 -11.92 -6.72 -19.05
CA ALA A 677 -13.10 -5.89 -19.30
C ALA A 677 -13.02 -4.57 -18.53
N ASN A 678 -13.50 -3.51 -19.18
CA ASN A 678 -13.67 -2.17 -18.60
C ASN A 678 -12.35 -1.45 -18.25
N LEU A 679 -11.25 -1.72 -18.96
CA LEU A 679 -10.04 -0.88 -18.87
C LEU A 679 -10.39 0.58 -19.17
N ARG A 680 -9.78 1.50 -18.45
CA ARG A 680 -10.08 2.93 -18.53
C ARG A 680 -9.10 3.65 -19.45
N ALA A 681 -9.61 4.36 -20.45
CA ALA A 681 -8.83 5.31 -21.25
C ALA A 681 -9.74 6.43 -21.76
N GLY A 682 -9.22 7.61 -22.00
CA GLY A 682 -10.03 8.75 -22.42
C GLY A 682 -11.16 9.01 -21.42
N ARG A 683 -12.37 9.12 -21.95
CA ARG A 683 -13.59 9.30 -21.13
C ARG A 683 -14.46 8.02 -21.05
N GLY A 684 -13.95 6.91 -21.53
CA GLY A 684 -14.71 5.66 -21.64
C GLY A 684 -13.95 4.44 -21.15
N GLN A 685 -14.33 3.31 -21.72
CA GLN A 685 -13.79 1.99 -21.36
C GLN A 685 -13.52 1.18 -22.62
N VAL A 686 -12.54 0.28 -22.54
CA VAL A 686 -12.23 -0.71 -23.55
C VAL A 686 -12.17 -2.10 -22.91
N SER A 687 -12.65 -3.10 -23.64
CA SER A 687 -12.55 -4.50 -23.25
C SER A 687 -11.84 -5.28 -24.33
N LEU A 688 -10.85 -6.09 -23.91
CA LEU A 688 -9.94 -6.82 -24.77
C LEU A 688 -9.99 -8.32 -24.46
N ARG A 689 -9.91 -9.16 -25.49
CA ARG A 689 -9.64 -10.58 -25.38
C ARG A 689 -8.35 -10.87 -26.11
N ILE A 690 -7.45 -11.60 -25.46
CA ILE A 690 -6.15 -12.01 -26.00
C ILE A 690 -6.08 -13.53 -25.92
N SER A 691 -5.90 -14.20 -27.04
CA SER A 691 -5.81 -15.66 -27.13
C SER A 691 -4.92 -16.06 -28.31
N ASN A 692 -3.93 -16.94 -28.07
CA ASN A 692 -3.01 -17.42 -29.10
C ASN A 692 -2.34 -16.29 -29.91
N GLY A 693 -1.96 -15.21 -29.21
CA GLY A 693 -1.36 -14.02 -29.83
C GLY A 693 -2.33 -13.14 -30.62
N ASN A 694 -3.61 -13.49 -30.74
CA ASN A 694 -4.64 -12.64 -31.36
C ASN A 694 -5.23 -11.69 -30.33
N VAL A 695 -5.50 -10.46 -30.76
CA VAL A 695 -6.13 -9.41 -29.96
C VAL A 695 -7.49 -9.10 -30.56
N GLU A 696 -8.54 -9.24 -29.78
CA GLU A 696 -9.91 -8.88 -30.13
C GLU A 696 -10.39 -7.75 -29.21
N THR A 697 -10.89 -6.67 -29.80
CA THR A 697 -11.56 -5.60 -29.05
C THR A 697 -13.05 -5.93 -28.97
N THR A 698 -13.51 -6.35 -27.79
CA THR A 698 -14.92 -6.76 -27.58
C THR A 698 -15.85 -5.58 -27.32
N SER A 699 -15.30 -4.49 -26.79
CA SER A 699 -16.01 -3.19 -26.68
C SER A 699 -15.01 -2.04 -26.61
N ASN A 700 -15.38 -0.87 -27.13
CA ASN A 700 -14.56 0.34 -27.02
C ASN A 700 -15.46 1.59 -27.04
N THR A 701 -15.46 2.32 -25.94
CA THR A 701 -16.15 3.60 -25.77
C THR A 701 -15.19 4.74 -25.40
N THR A 702 -13.87 4.48 -25.47
CA THR A 702 -12.81 5.42 -25.04
C THR A 702 -12.65 6.62 -25.97
N GLY A 703 -12.98 6.46 -27.24
CA GLY A 703 -12.59 7.39 -28.31
C GLY A 703 -11.17 7.20 -28.82
N PHE A 704 -10.42 6.22 -28.26
CA PHE A 704 -9.08 5.86 -28.71
C PHE A 704 -9.14 4.73 -29.73
N GLU A 705 -8.25 4.76 -30.73
CA GLU A 705 -8.02 3.63 -31.62
C GLU A 705 -7.26 2.52 -30.88
N VAL A 706 -7.64 1.25 -31.06
CA VAL A 706 -6.88 0.11 -30.56
C VAL A 706 -5.96 -0.40 -31.68
N VAL A 707 -4.66 -0.37 -31.44
CA VAL A 707 -3.63 -0.73 -32.41
C VAL A 707 -2.86 -1.94 -31.90
N ARG A 708 -2.69 -2.96 -32.75
CA ARG A 708 -1.85 -4.11 -32.45
C ARG A 708 -0.38 -3.77 -32.70
N GLY A 709 0.47 -4.06 -31.72
CA GLY A 709 1.90 -3.85 -31.75
C GLY A 709 2.39 -2.95 -30.60
N PRO A 710 3.70 -2.77 -30.47
CA PRO A 710 4.29 -2.01 -29.40
C PRO A 710 3.98 -0.51 -29.51
N ALA A 711 3.85 0.15 -28.38
CA ALA A 711 3.74 1.61 -28.34
C ALA A 711 5.05 2.25 -28.80
N PRO A 712 5.00 3.36 -29.56
CA PRO A 712 6.21 4.07 -29.96
C PRO A 712 6.94 4.60 -28.72
N ALA A 713 8.27 4.57 -28.75
CA ALA A 713 9.09 5.18 -27.71
C ALA A 713 8.80 6.69 -27.63
N LEU A 714 8.86 7.25 -26.44
CA LEU A 714 8.88 8.72 -26.27
C LEU A 714 10.24 9.22 -26.75
N GLY A 715 10.24 10.13 -27.71
CA GLY A 715 11.43 10.63 -28.39
C GLY A 715 12.15 11.75 -27.63
#